data_6039dc27cebe58875c6b751932d201b5
#
_entry.id   6039dc27cebe58875c6b751932d201b5
#
_cell.length_a   1.000
_cell.length_b   1.000
_cell.length_c   1.000
_cell.angle_alpha   90.00
_cell.angle_beta   90.00
_cell.angle_gamma   90.00
#
_symmetry.space_group_name_H-M   'P 1'
#
loop_
_entity.id
_entity.type
_entity.pdbx_description
1 polymer ?
#
loop_
_entity_poly.entity_id
_entity_poly.type
_entity_poly.pdbx_seq_one_letter_code
_entity_poly.pdbx_strand_id
1 'polypeptide(L)'
;MILACQNISKAFGTTEIIKNASFHIEERKKAALVGINGAGKSTLLKIIIGEMRADEGEVILSKGKTMGYLAQHQDLTGHLSIYQEVLTAKQNLIDMEERLRQMESDMKTKSGAALDELLSTYTRLSHTFELENGYAYRSEVVGVLKGLGFSESDFEKQVDSLSGGQKTRVALGKLLLTKPDIILLDEPTNHLDMDSISWLETYLLNYSGAVLIVSHDRYFLDRVVTKVVEVDNKKVTTFEGNYTAYSQKKAMLREAAYHAWVNQQQEIHHQEEVIAKLKSFNREKSIKRAESREKMLDKMDVLEKPTEVRSDMRIRLEPRITSGNDVLTVEHLSKAFPGQTLFQDLNFEIKRGERVAIIGNNGTGKTTILKILNEVIRPDAGSFTLGSRVQIGYYDQEHQVLHMEKTIFQEISDAYPYLTNTEIRNVLAAFLFTNDDVFQPIHTLSGGERGRISLAKLMLSNANFLILDEPTNHLDIVSKEILENALKDYTGTVLYVSHDRYFINQTATRILELTGQTLVNYIGNYDYYLEKKEELTRIYAPAADAAAPEETAAPSEASSTKLDWKAQKEEQARLRKKENELKKTEKRIEELETRDSEIDEEMSKPEVATNVAECVKLSKEKAEIAAELEELYEKWEELAE
;
A
#
# COMPACT_ATOMS: atom_id res chain seq x y z
N MET A 1 16.66 -7.64 23.85
CA MET A 1 17.11 -7.78 22.46
C MET A 1 16.90 -9.23 22.07
N ILE A 2 16.16 -9.50 20.99
CA ILE A 2 15.88 -10.88 20.56
C ILE A 2 16.74 -11.26 19.35
N LEU A 3 16.93 -10.32 18.41
CA LEU A 3 17.72 -10.48 17.20
C LEU A 3 18.69 -9.30 17.05
N ALA A 4 19.95 -9.57 16.71
CA ALA A 4 20.92 -8.56 16.32
C ALA A 4 21.67 -8.97 15.06
N CYS A 5 21.82 -8.03 14.15
CA CYS A 5 22.67 -8.11 13.00
C CYS A 5 23.86 -7.18 13.23
N GLN A 6 25.09 -7.68 13.12
CA GLN A 6 26.30 -6.89 13.37
C GLN A 6 27.21 -6.92 12.14
N ASN A 7 27.45 -5.73 11.56
CA ASN A 7 28.38 -5.49 10.45
C ASN A 7 28.20 -6.45 9.25
N ILE A 8 26.96 -6.80 8.93
CA ILE A 8 26.66 -7.71 7.84
C ILE A 8 27.01 -7.06 6.50
N SER A 9 27.86 -7.73 5.74
CA SER A 9 28.20 -7.37 4.36
C SER A 9 27.93 -8.54 3.44
N LYS A 10 27.43 -8.27 2.22
CA LYS A 10 27.17 -9.26 1.18
C LYS A 10 27.36 -8.69 -0.21
N ALA A 11 28.12 -9.42 -1.03
CA ALA A 11 28.33 -9.14 -2.44
C ALA A 11 28.03 -10.36 -3.31
N PHE A 12 27.63 -10.13 -4.55
CA PHE A 12 27.53 -11.16 -5.59
C PHE A 12 28.49 -10.81 -6.73
N GLY A 13 29.55 -11.59 -6.83
CA GLY A 13 30.67 -11.29 -7.74
C GLY A 13 31.32 -9.95 -7.36
N THR A 14 31.26 -8.97 -8.25
CA THR A 14 31.82 -7.62 -8.03
C THR A 14 30.80 -6.62 -7.48
N THR A 15 29.52 -7.01 -7.37
CA THR A 15 28.46 -6.12 -6.95
C THR A 15 28.18 -6.28 -5.46
N GLU A 16 28.52 -5.25 -4.66
CA GLU A 16 28.10 -5.18 -3.26
C GLU A 16 26.61 -4.88 -3.18
N ILE A 17 25.88 -5.65 -2.37
CA ILE A 17 24.44 -5.48 -2.13
C ILE A 17 24.21 -4.84 -0.76
N ILE A 18 24.93 -5.29 0.25
CA ILE A 18 24.82 -4.82 1.64
C ILE A 18 26.22 -4.57 2.16
N LYS A 19 26.43 -3.44 2.86
CA LYS A 19 27.71 -3.05 3.43
C LYS A 19 27.55 -2.60 4.89
N ASN A 20 28.22 -3.32 5.81
CA ASN A 20 28.27 -2.99 7.24
C ASN A 20 26.90 -2.78 7.89
N ALA A 21 25.88 -3.59 7.52
CA ALA A 21 24.54 -3.48 8.06
C ALA A 21 24.51 -3.90 9.54
N SER A 22 24.11 -2.96 10.40
CA SER A 22 23.98 -3.22 11.84
C SER A 22 22.65 -2.69 12.36
N PHE A 23 21.85 -3.57 12.94
CA PHE A 23 20.58 -3.22 13.60
C PHE A 23 20.19 -4.32 14.59
N HIS A 24 19.24 -4.02 15.45
CA HIS A 24 18.71 -4.98 16.41
C HIS A 24 17.19 -4.85 16.55
N ILE A 25 16.57 -5.94 16.98
CA ILE A 25 15.14 -6.02 17.27
C ILE A 25 15.00 -6.45 18.74
N GLU A 26 14.21 -5.71 19.48
CA GLU A 26 13.90 -6.00 20.88
C GLU A 26 12.71 -6.95 20.97
N GLU A 27 12.50 -7.55 22.15
CA GLU A 27 11.34 -8.38 22.42
C GLU A 27 10.05 -7.56 22.26
N ARG A 28 9.02 -8.16 21.70
CA ARG A 28 7.70 -7.57 21.43
C ARG A 28 7.68 -6.39 20.45
N LYS A 29 8.83 -5.96 19.93
CA LYS A 29 8.88 -4.89 18.91
C LYS A 29 8.41 -5.40 17.56
N LYS A 30 7.67 -4.54 16.84
CA LYS A 30 7.23 -4.75 15.48
C LYS A 30 8.07 -3.87 14.57
N ALA A 31 8.94 -4.46 13.77
CA ALA A 31 9.85 -3.74 12.90
C ALA A 31 9.49 -3.98 11.42
N ALA A 32 9.60 -2.93 10.60
CA ALA A 32 9.54 -3.04 9.15
C ALA A 32 10.94 -3.02 8.54
N LEU A 33 11.18 -3.82 7.52
CA LEU A 33 12.35 -3.74 6.66
C LEU A 33 11.90 -3.15 5.32
N VAL A 34 12.31 -1.91 5.04
CA VAL A 34 11.89 -1.15 3.85
C VAL A 34 13.08 -0.82 2.95
N GLY A 35 12.81 -0.51 1.68
CA GLY A 35 13.80 -0.15 0.67
C GLY A 35 13.27 -0.40 -0.73
N ILE A 36 13.91 0.18 -1.75
CA ILE A 36 13.55 -0.04 -3.15
C ILE A 36 13.71 -1.52 -3.56
N ASN A 37 13.08 -1.91 -4.66
CA ASN A 37 13.31 -3.25 -5.22
C ASN A 37 14.79 -3.39 -5.63
N GLY A 38 15.36 -4.56 -5.33
CA GLY A 38 16.80 -4.80 -5.55
C GLY A 38 17.74 -4.26 -4.46
N ALA A 39 17.27 -3.50 -3.45
CA ALA A 39 18.12 -2.96 -2.39
C ALA A 39 18.75 -4.02 -1.46
N GLY A 40 18.34 -5.30 -1.58
CA GLY A 40 18.90 -6.39 -0.76
C GLY A 40 18.03 -6.83 0.42
N LYS A 41 16.74 -6.41 0.49
CA LYS A 41 15.81 -6.81 1.57
C LYS A 41 15.72 -8.34 1.73
N SER A 42 15.38 -9.04 0.65
CA SER A 42 15.26 -10.52 0.66
C SER A 42 16.61 -11.21 0.90
N THR A 43 17.73 -10.62 0.44
CA THR A 43 19.08 -11.12 0.75
C THR A 43 19.36 -11.02 2.24
N LEU A 44 19.01 -9.90 2.86
CA LEU A 44 19.18 -9.71 4.31
C LEU A 44 18.30 -10.67 5.11
N LEU A 45 17.04 -10.89 4.70
CA LEU A 45 16.18 -11.90 5.32
C LEU A 45 16.78 -13.31 5.22
N LYS A 46 17.26 -13.72 4.03
CA LYS A 46 17.91 -15.02 3.84
C LYS A 46 19.16 -15.20 4.70
N ILE A 47 19.92 -14.13 4.94
CA ILE A 47 21.05 -14.15 5.87
C ILE A 47 20.56 -14.32 7.31
N ILE A 48 19.50 -13.62 7.72
CA ILE A 48 18.94 -13.71 9.07
C ILE A 48 18.42 -15.12 9.39
N ILE A 49 17.75 -15.76 8.43
CA ILE A 49 17.22 -17.13 8.62
C ILE A 49 18.28 -18.22 8.45
N GLY A 50 19.49 -17.86 8.01
CA GLY A 50 20.60 -18.79 7.81
C GLY A 50 20.60 -19.56 6.48
N GLU A 51 19.69 -19.22 5.53
CA GLU A 51 19.70 -19.79 4.17
C GLU A 51 20.89 -19.29 3.33
N MET A 52 21.41 -18.12 3.67
CA MET A 52 22.55 -17.51 3.00
C MET A 52 23.60 -17.06 4.02
N ARG A 53 24.87 -17.31 3.74
CA ARG A 53 25.96 -16.80 4.59
C ARG A 53 26.30 -15.37 4.23
N ALA A 54 26.49 -14.53 5.24
CA ALA A 54 27.12 -13.23 5.06
C ALA A 54 28.59 -13.41 4.66
N ASP A 55 29.15 -12.46 3.95
CA ASP A 55 30.58 -12.44 3.63
C ASP A 55 31.37 -11.90 4.83
N GLU A 56 30.77 -10.93 5.56
CA GLU A 56 31.29 -10.39 6.82
C GLU A 56 30.14 -10.18 7.81
N GLY A 57 30.48 -10.15 9.10
CA GLY A 57 29.51 -9.92 10.17
C GLY A 57 28.77 -11.19 10.60
N GLU A 58 27.86 -11.03 11.55
CA GLU A 58 27.13 -12.14 12.14
C GLU A 58 25.69 -11.77 12.53
N VAL A 59 24.83 -12.79 12.54
CA VAL A 59 23.46 -12.70 13.05
C VAL A 59 23.39 -13.41 14.40
N ILE A 60 22.91 -12.72 15.41
CA ILE A 60 22.81 -13.23 16.79
C ILE A 60 21.34 -13.31 17.17
N LEU A 61 20.85 -14.53 17.36
CA LEU A 61 19.56 -14.81 17.98
C LEU A 61 19.78 -15.11 19.47
N SER A 62 18.98 -14.52 20.34
CA SER A 62 19.08 -14.77 21.80
C SER A 62 18.91 -16.25 22.13
N LYS A 63 19.71 -16.76 23.07
CA LYS A 63 19.72 -18.17 23.42
C LYS A 63 18.34 -18.67 23.87
N GLY A 64 17.95 -19.82 23.31
CA GLY A 64 16.66 -20.47 23.64
C GLY A 64 15.44 -19.82 22.97
N LYS A 65 15.62 -18.83 22.09
CA LYS A 65 14.55 -18.20 21.33
C LYS A 65 14.35 -18.90 19.99
N THR A 66 13.10 -18.95 19.56
CA THR A 66 12.67 -19.57 18.30
C THR A 66 12.34 -18.53 17.26
N MET A 67 12.66 -18.83 16.00
CA MET A 67 12.38 -17.95 14.87
C MET A 67 11.55 -18.69 13.83
N GLY A 68 10.51 -18.00 13.33
CA GLY A 68 9.67 -18.49 12.24
C GLY A 68 9.76 -17.55 11.03
N TYR A 69 9.69 -18.11 9.84
CA TYR A 69 9.79 -17.36 8.59
C TYR A 69 8.70 -17.73 7.60
N LEU A 70 8.09 -16.71 6.99
CA LEU A 70 7.21 -16.83 5.84
C LEU A 70 7.93 -16.29 4.61
N ALA A 71 8.25 -17.18 3.66
CA ALA A 71 8.77 -16.78 2.36
C ALA A 71 7.66 -16.29 1.43
N GLN A 72 8.01 -15.43 0.48
CA GLN A 72 7.09 -14.91 -0.53
C GLN A 72 6.43 -16.03 -1.37
N HIS A 73 7.15 -17.12 -1.63
CA HIS A 73 6.62 -18.33 -2.27
C HIS A 73 6.89 -19.51 -1.39
N GLN A 74 5.87 -20.29 -1.10
CA GLN A 74 5.97 -21.52 -0.35
C GLN A 74 5.45 -22.70 -1.16
N ASP A 75 6.30 -23.70 -1.37
CA ASP A 75 5.93 -24.97 -1.98
C ASP A 75 5.43 -25.93 -0.89
N LEU A 76 4.20 -25.72 -0.46
CA LEU A 76 3.51 -26.72 0.33
C LEU A 76 3.11 -27.88 -0.61
N THR A 77 3.71 -29.03 -0.40
CA THR A 77 3.37 -30.29 -1.09
C THR A 77 2.81 -31.26 -0.06
N GLY A 78 1.58 -31.71 -0.24
CA GLY A 78 0.99 -32.66 0.68
C GLY A 78 -0.48 -32.98 0.34
N HIS A 79 -0.88 -34.23 0.63
CA HIS A 79 -2.26 -34.69 0.44
C HIS A 79 -3.19 -34.35 1.61
N LEU A 80 -2.70 -33.56 2.58
CA LEU A 80 -3.51 -33.14 3.72
C LEU A 80 -4.52 -32.09 3.31
N SER A 81 -5.66 -32.05 4.01
CA SER A 81 -6.61 -30.94 3.87
C SER A 81 -6.02 -29.66 4.48
N ILE A 82 -6.55 -28.49 4.10
CA ILE A 82 -6.16 -27.19 4.65
C ILE A 82 -6.18 -27.22 6.18
N TYR A 83 -7.28 -27.74 6.74
CA TYR A 83 -7.44 -27.83 8.19
C TYR A 83 -6.38 -28.73 8.82
N GLN A 84 -6.15 -29.91 8.25
CA GLN A 84 -5.16 -30.85 8.76
C GLN A 84 -3.74 -30.29 8.68
N GLU A 85 -3.37 -29.64 7.56
CA GLU A 85 -2.06 -29.02 7.38
C GLU A 85 -1.78 -27.96 8.44
N VAL A 86 -2.74 -27.08 8.68
CA VAL A 86 -2.58 -26.02 9.70
C VAL A 86 -2.60 -26.59 11.11
N LEU A 87 -3.39 -27.64 11.35
CA LEU A 87 -3.47 -28.35 12.62
C LEU A 87 -2.11 -28.97 13.04
N THR A 88 -1.25 -29.34 12.08
CA THR A 88 0.10 -29.85 12.38
C THR A 88 0.95 -28.88 13.20
N ALA A 89 0.66 -27.55 13.15
CA ALA A 89 1.33 -26.56 14.01
C ALA A 89 1.09 -26.79 15.50
N LYS A 90 0.06 -27.57 15.86
CA LYS A 90 -0.31 -27.92 17.24
C LYS A 90 -0.07 -29.41 17.56
N GLN A 91 0.84 -30.07 16.82
CA GLN A 91 1.12 -31.50 16.99
C GLN A 91 1.42 -31.87 18.45
N ASN A 92 2.15 -31.03 19.17
CA ASN A 92 2.46 -31.23 20.59
C ASN A 92 1.19 -31.36 21.45
N LEU A 93 0.18 -30.51 21.19
CA LEU A 93 -1.08 -30.55 21.93
C LEU A 93 -1.92 -31.78 21.55
N ILE A 94 -1.89 -32.20 20.29
CA ILE A 94 -2.55 -33.42 19.81
C ILE A 94 -1.94 -34.63 20.52
N ASP A 95 -0.61 -34.71 20.53
CA ASP A 95 0.12 -35.81 21.20
C ASP A 95 -0.15 -35.84 22.71
N MET A 96 -0.27 -34.67 23.36
CA MET A 96 -0.63 -34.56 24.76
C MET A 96 -2.09 -35.03 25.00
N GLU A 97 -3.03 -34.60 24.16
CA GLU A 97 -4.43 -35.03 24.24
C GLU A 97 -4.56 -36.55 24.08
N GLU A 98 -3.86 -37.15 23.12
CA GLU A 98 -3.85 -38.60 22.93
C GLU A 98 -3.26 -39.34 24.13
N ARG A 99 -2.16 -38.83 24.70
CA ARG A 99 -1.56 -39.40 25.91
C ARG A 99 -2.47 -39.32 27.11
N LEU A 100 -3.17 -38.19 27.30
CA LEU A 100 -4.14 -38.01 28.38
C LEU A 100 -5.27 -39.04 28.23
N ARG A 101 -5.85 -39.22 27.04
CA ARG A 101 -6.89 -40.22 26.77
C ARG A 101 -6.39 -41.64 26.99
N GLN A 102 -5.16 -41.94 26.59
CA GLN A 102 -4.55 -43.25 26.84
C GLN A 102 -4.37 -43.50 28.36
N MET A 103 -3.92 -42.48 29.11
CA MET A 103 -3.80 -42.59 30.56
C MET A 103 -5.15 -42.79 31.24
N GLU A 104 -6.22 -42.13 30.80
CA GLU A 104 -7.59 -42.31 31.29
C GLU A 104 -8.10 -43.74 31.05
N SER A 105 -7.74 -44.33 29.90
CA SER A 105 -8.06 -45.72 29.62
C SER A 105 -7.26 -46.69 30.53
N ASP A 106 -5.98 -46.44 30.72
CA ASP A 106 -5.11 -47.26 31.57
C ASP A 106 -5.49 -47.18 33.05
N MET A 107 -6.02 -46.06 33.54
CA MET A 107 -6.51 -45.93 34.91
C MET A 107 -7.67 -46.89 35.23
N LYS A 108 -8.44 -47.34 34.24
CA LYS A 108 -9.52 -48.29 34.41
C LYS A 108 -9.04 -49.71 34.67
N THR A 109 -7.78 -50.01 34.34
CA THR A 109 -7.19 -51.36 34.41
C THR A 109 -6.10 -51.51 35.47
N LYS A 110 -5.51 -50.41 35.95
CA LYS A 110 -4.40 -50.41 36.94
C LYS A 110 -4.91 -50.18 38.36
N SER A 111 -4.21 -50.70 39.37
CA SER A 111 -4.53 -50.52 40.79
C SER A 111 -3.25 -50.41 41.66
N GLY A 112 -3.37 -49.87 42.88
CA GLY A 112 -2.28 -49.68 43.82
C GLY A 112 -1.21 -48.69 43.37
N ALA A 113 0.06 -48.90 43.74
CA ALA A 113 1.16 -47.97 43.46
C ALA A 113 1.29 -47.58 41.98
N ALA A 114 0.98 -48.48 41.05
CA ALA A 114 0.99 -48.18 39.61
C ALA A 114 -0.12 -47.22 39.17
N LEU A 115 -1.25 -47.19 39.88
CA LEU A 115 -2.30 -46.18 39.67
C LEU A 115 -1.91 -44.81 40.23
N ASP A 116 -1.27 -44.79 41.42
CA ASP A 116 -0.79 -43.53 42.05
C ASP A 116 0.25 -42.80 41.20
N GLU A 117 1.21 -43.54 40.61
CA GLU A 117 2.21 -43.00 39.69
C GLU A 117 1.57 -42.46 38.41
N LEU A 118 0.58 -43.21 37.85
CA LEU A 118 -0.17 -42.77 36.65
C LEU A 118 -0.98 -41.52 36.92
N LEU A 119 -1.64 -41.41 38.07
CA LEU A 119 -2.39 -40.24 38.49
C LEU A 119 -1.51 -38.99 38.64
N SER A 120 -0.30 -39.15 39.23
CA SER A 120 0.65 -38.04 39.36
C SER A 120 1.11 -37.53 37.98
N THR A 121 1.37 -38.44 37.06
CA THR A 121 1.79 -38.12 35.68
C THR A 121 0.65 -37.46 34.89
N TYR A 122 -0.57 -37.97 35.02
CA TYR A 122 -1.77 -37.43 34.41
C TYR A 122 -2.01 -35.99 34.89
N THR A 123 -1.96 -35.75 36.22
CA THR A 123 -2.17 -34.43 36.78
C THR A 123 -1.17 -33.41 36.24
N ARG A 124 0.10 -33.79 36.15
CA ARG A 124 1.15 -32.93 35.59
C ARG A 124 0.94 -32.66 34.11
N LEU A 125 0.62 -33.68 33.30
CA LEU A 125 0.37 -33.52 31.87
C LEU A 125 -0.89 -32.72 31.60
N SER A 126 -1.99 -32.98 32.33
CA SER A 126 -3.24 -32.23 32.25
C SER A 126 -3.03 -30.75 32.58
N HIS A 127 -2.25 -30.45 33.63
CA HIS A 127 -1.91 -29.07 33.97
C HIS A 127 -1.09 -28.38 32.88
N THR A 128 -0.11 -29.08 32.28
CA THR A 128 0.66 -28.57 31.13
C THR A 128 -0.24 -28.29 29.93
N PHE A 129 -1.14 -29.24 29.61
CA PHE A 129 -2.11 -29.10 28.53
C PHE A 129 -3.04 -27.89 28.72
N GLU A 130 -3.46 -27.66 29.95
CA GLU A 130 -4.30 -26.52 30.34
C GLU A 130 -3.54 -25.18 30.21
N LEU A 131 -2.30 -25.12 30.68
CA LEU A 131 -1.42 -23.95 30.57
C LEU A 131 -1.13 -23.56 29.12
N GLU A 132 -1.06 -24.55 28.21
CA GLU A 132 -0.85 -24.33 26.78
C GLU A 132 -2.17 -24.11 26.00
N ASN A 133 -3.30 -23.85 26.69
CA ASN A 133 -4.64 -23.72 26.11
C ASN A 133 -5.07 -24.94 25.26
N GLY A 134 -4.75 -26.12 25.71
CA GLY A 134 -5.03 -27.38 25.01
C GLY A 134 -6.50 -27.62 24.66
N TYR A 135 -7.45 -27.08 25.41
CA TYR A 135 -8.89 -27.20 25.10
C TYR A 135 -9.35 -26.29 23.95
N ALA A 136 -8.58 -25.23 23.63
CA ALA A 136 -8.99 -24.21 22.65
C ALA A 136 -8.25 -24.32 21.30
N TYR A 137 -7.23 -25.19 21.15
CA TYR A 137 -6.38 -25.19 19.94
C TYR A 137 -7.15 -25.45 18.64
N ARG A 138 -8.21 -26.26 18.66
CA ARG A 138 -9.03 -26.53 17.47
C ARG A 138 -9.81 -25.30 17.04
N SER A 139 -10.37 -24.56 18.01
CA SER A 139 -11.06 -23.29 17.74
C SER A 139 -10.08 -22.21 17.29
N GLU A 140 -8.85 -22.19 17.82
CA GLU A 140 -7.79 -21.29 17.38
C GLU A 140 -7.42 -21.53 15.91
N VAL A 141 -7.29 -22.80 15.48
CA VAL A 141 -7.06 -23.18 14.08
C VAL A 141 -8.18 -22.67 13.17
N VAL A 142 -9.45 -22.91 13.56
CA VAL A 142 -10.62 -22.42 12.81
C VAL A 142 -10.62 -20.90 12.74
N GLY A 143 -10.35 -20.21 13.85
CA GLY A 143 -10.27 -18.75 13.91
C GLY A 143 -9.21 -18.17 13.00
N VAL A 144 -8.01 -18.76 12.96
CA VAL A 144 -6.92 -18.32 12.07
C VAL A 144 -7.28 -18.56 10.60
N LEU A 145 -7.85 -19.71 10.26
CA LEU A 145 -8.27 -20.00 8.88
C LEU A 145 -9.35 -19.04 8.38
N LYS A 146 -10.39 -18.80 9.22
CA LYS A 146 -11.44 -17.82 8.90
C LYS A 146 -10.86 -16.40 8.76
N GLY A 147 -9.97 -16.00 9.66
CA GLY A 147 -9.28 -14.71 9.60
C GLY A 147 -8.43 -14.52 8.35
N LEU A 148 -7.89 -15.60 7.79
CA LEU A 148 -7.15 -15.60 6.52
C LEU A 148 -8.05 -15.77 5.28
N GLY A 149 -9.38 -15.65 5.44
CA GLY A 149 -10.34 -15.65 4.34
C GLY A 149 -10.68 -17.04 3.77
N PHE A 150 -10.50 -18.12 4.56
CA PHE A 150 -11.01 -19.45 4.20
C PHE A 150 -12.41 -19.66 4.79
N SER A 151 -13.34 -20.10 3.97
CA SER A 151 -14.66 -20.55 4.42
C SER A 151 -14.58 -21.97 5.00
N GLU A 152 -15.57 -22.37 5.80
CA GLU A 152 -15.61 -23.74 6.35
C GLU A 152 -15.65 -24.81 5.25
N SER A 153 -16.27 -24.50 4.11
CA SER A 153 -16.28 -25.38 2.93
C SER A 153 -14.92 -25.59 2.29
N ASP A 154 -13.95 -24.69 2.55
CA ASP A 154 -12.59 -24.79 2.02
C ASP A 154 -11.72 -25.72 2.87
N PHE A 155 -12.05 -25.95 4.14
CA PHE A 155 -11.21 -26.67 5.11
C PHE A 155 -10.84 -28.09 4.67
N GLU A 156 -11.74 -28.75 3.95
CA GLU A 156 -11.53 -30.11 3.45
C GLU A 156 -10.79 -30.18 2.10
N LYS A 157 -10.53 -29.02 1.45
CA LYS A 157 -9.78 -29.00 0.20
C LYS A 157 -8.33 -29.43 0.43
N GLN A 158 -7.81 -30.23 -0.48
CA GLN A 158 -6.41 -30.67 -0.44
C GLN A 158 -5.45 -29.52 -0.79
N VAL A 159 -4.34 -29.43 -0.06
CA VAL A 159 -3.33 -28.38 -0.25
C VAL A 159 -2.75 -28.38 -1.67
N ASP A 160 -2.63 -29.57 -2.29
CA ASP A 160 -2.10 -29.67 -3.67
C ASP A 160 -3.00 -28.98 -4.72
N SER A 161 -4.32 -28.91 -4.48
CA SER A 161 -5.28 -28.27 -5.38
C SER A 161 -5.34 -26.75 -5.27
N LEU A 162 -4.62 -26.16 -4.32
CA LEU A 162 -4.67 -24.74 -4.04
C LEU A 162 -3.83 -23.91 -5.00
N SER A 163 -4.27 -22.68 -5.27
CA SER A 163 -3.45 -21.68 -5.94
C SER A 163 -2.23 -21.29 -5.09
N GLY A 164 -1.19 -20.72 -5.72
CA GLY A 164 0.01 -20.26 -5.01
C GLY A 164 -0.31 -19.29 -3.85
N GLY A 165 -1.21 -18.34 -4.08
CA GLY A 165 -1.64 -17.40 -3.04
C GLY A 165 -2.41 -18.07 -1.89
N GLN A 166 -3.21 -19.10 -2.17
CA GLN A 166 -3.88 -19.88 -1.13
C GLN A 166 -2.88 -20.71 -0.32
N LYS A 167 -1.87 -21.31 -0.95
CA LYS A 167 -0.77 -22.02 -0.27
C LYS A 167 -0.01 -21.08 0.68
N THR A 168 0.30 -19.87 0.22
CA THR A 168 0.95 -18.85 1.08
C THR A 168 0.09 -18.50 2.30
N ARG A 169 -1.23 -18.37 2.14
CA ARG A 169 -2.15 -18.13 3.26
C ARG A 169 -2.19 -19.29 4.26
N VAL A 170 -2.18 -20.53 3.79
CA VAL A 170 -2.11 -21.73 4.65
C VAL A 170 -0.79 -21.75 5.43
N ALA A 171 0.34 -21.48 4.77
CA ALA A 171 1.64 -21.38 5.41
C ALA A 171 1.72 -20.27 6.47
N LEU A 172 1.14 -19.09 6.17
CA LEU A 172 1.00 -18.00 7.13
C LEU A 172 0.20 -18.47 8.36
N GLY A 173 -0.96 -19.10 8.16
CA GLY A 173 -1.77 -19.63 9.26
C GLY A 173 -1.02 -20.62 10.14
N LYS A 174 -0.27 -21.55 9.53
CA LYS A 174 0.59 -22.50 10.24
C LYS A 174 1.66 -21.78 11.06
N LEU A 175 2.34 -20.80 10.47
CA LEU A 175 3.37 -19.99 11.15
C LEU A 175 2.80 -19.21 12.35
N LEU A 176 1.65 -18.56 12.18
CA LEU A 176 1.02 -17.80 13.28
C LEU A 176 0.63 -18.70 14.45
N LEU A 177 0.19 -19.92 14.19
CA LEU A 177 -0.20 -20.89 15.23
C LEU A 177 0.99 -21.53 15.95
N THR A 178 2.17 -21.59 15.34
CA THR A 178 3.39 -22.07 16.03
C THR A 178 3.90 -21.08 17.08
N LYS A 179 3.52 -19.79 16.99
CA LYS A 179 3.86 -18.72 17.93
C LYS A 179 5.34 -18.65 18.30
N PRO A 180 6.30 -18.58 17.35
CA PRO A 180 7.70 -18.43 17.66
C PRO A 180 7.99 -17.08 18.34
N ASP A 181 9.14 -16.96 19.05
CA ASP A 181 9.52 -15.72 19.74
C ASP A 181 9.75 -14.52 18.79
N ILE A 182 10.17 -14.80 17.56
CA ILE A 182 10.25 -13.81 16.48
C ILE A 182 9.71 -14.38 15.17
N ILE A 183 8.86 -13.59 14.50
CA ILE A 183 8.32 -13.91 13.16
C ILE A 183 8.95 -12.98 12.12
N LEU A 184 9.43 -13.56 11.03
CA LEU A 184 9.85 -12.84 9.83
C LEU A 184 8.80 -13.05 8.74
N LEU A 185 8.26 -11.96 8.20
CA LEU A 185 7.21 -11.99 7.17
C LEU A 185 7.71 -11.27 5.92
N ASP A 186 7.77 -11.98 4.79
CA ASP A 186 8.12 -11.41 3.49
C ASP A 186 6.86 -11.24 2.65
N GLU A 187 6.41 -9.99 2.48
CA GLU A 187 5.20 -9.58 1.77
C GLU A 187 3.92 -10.33 2.20
N PRO A 188 3.56 -10.32 3.51
CA PRO A 188 2.45 -11.12 4.02
C PRO A 188 1.08 -10.64 3.55
N THR A 189 0.97 -9.40 3.08
CA THR A 189 -0.28 -8.80 2.58
C THR A 189 -0.61 -9.20 1.15
N ASN A 190 0.37 -9.73 0.40
CA ASN A 190 0.14 -10.22 -0.95
C ASN A 190 -0.88 -11.37 -0.93
N HIS A 191 -1.82 -11.34 -1.85
CA HIS A 191 -2.90 -12.33 -1.99
C HIS A 191 -3.95 -12.36 -0.86
N LEU A 192 -3.88 -11.42 0.11
CA LEU A 192 -4.93 -11.22 1.10
C LEU A 192 -5.94 -10.18 0.61
N ASP A 193 -7.21 -10.38 0.94
CA ASP A 193 -8.22 -9.35 0.78
C ASP A 193 -8.21 -8.37 1.97
N MET A 194 -8.97 -7.29 1.88
CA MET A 194 -8.95 -6.23 2.87
C MET A 194 -9.36 -6.70 4.27
N ASP A 195 -10.32 -7.62 4.36
CA ASP A 195 -10.80 -8.16 5.64
C ASP A 195 -9.72 -9.03 6.29
N SER A 196 -9.05 -9.89 5.49
CA SER A 196 -7.93 -10.71 5.97
C SER A 196 -6.71 -9.88 6.37
N ILE A 197 -6.42 -8.78 5.66
CA ILE A 197 -5.35 -7.84 6.05
C ILE A 197 -5.70 -7.18 7.40
N SER A 198 -6.93 -6.71 7.58
CA SER A 198 -7.38 -6.09 8.84
C SER A 198 -7.32 -7.07 10.03
N TRP A 199 -7.69 -8.33 9.78
CA TRP A 199 -7.54 -9.39 10.78
C TRP A 199 -6.06 -9.64 11.13
N LEU A 200 -5.17 -9.72 10.12
CA LEU A 200 -3.74 -9.92 10.33
C LEU A 200 -3.11 -8.76 11.11
N GLU A 201 -3.50 -7.52 10.83
CA GLU A 201 -3.09 -6.34 11.60
C GLU A 201 -3.42 -6.51 13.08
N THR A 202 -4.68 -6.84 13.37
CA THR A 202 -5.16 -7.05 14.74
C THR A 202 -4.41 -8.20 15.43
N TYR A 203 -4.17 -9.29 14.72
CA TYR A 203 -3.40 -10.43 15.23
C TYR A 203 -1.96 -10.03 15.57
N LEU A 204 -1.26 -9.34 14.66
CA LEU A 204 0.14 -8.94 14.86
C LEU A 204 0.30 -7.87 15.95
N LEU A 205 -0.65 -6.96 16.09
CA LEU A 205 -0.67 -5.99 17.20
C LEU A 205 -0.71 -6.70 18.57
N ASN A 206 -1.52 -7.74 18.68
CA ASN A 206 -1.69 -8.54 19.91
C ASN A 206 -0.62 -9.64 20.07
N TYR A 207 0.23 -9.84 19.06
CA TYR A 207 1.26 -10.87 19.10
C TYR A 207 2.31 -10.57 20.18
N SER A 208 2.57 -11.53 21.08
CA SER A 208 3.49 -11.37 22.22
C SER A 208 4.98 -11.39 21.82
N GLY A 209 5.34 -12.00 20.70
CA GLY A 209 6.70 -12.05 20.17
C GLY A 209 7.09 -10.79 19.37
N ALA A 210 8.35 -10.79 18.93
CA ALA A 210 8.82 -9.77 17.99
C ALA A 210 8.38 -10.10 16.55
N VAL A 211 8.28 -9.08 15.69
CA VAL A 211 7.95 -9.27 14.28
C VAL A 211 8.88 -8.41 13.42
N LEU A 212 9.42 -8.98 12.37
CA LEU A 212 10.12 -8.27 11.30
C LEU A 212 9.36 -8.48 9.99
N ILE A 213 8.89 -7.38 9.40
CA ILE A 213 8.00 -7.40 8.23
C ILE A 213 8.70 -6.72 7.06
N VAL A 214 8.77 -7.38 5.91
CA VAL A 214 8.97 -6.73 4.62
C VAL A 214 7.62 -6.56 3.98
N SER A 215 7.21 -5.34 3.68
CA SER A 215 5.97 -5.06 2.97
C SER A 215 6.04 -3.75 2.20
N HIS A 216 5.30 -3.69 1.11
CA HIS A 216 5.06 -2.49 0.31
C HIS A 216 3.66 -1.87 0.58
N ASP A 217 2.92 -2.41 1.55
CA ASP A 217 1.65 -1.83 2.03
C ASP A 217 1.93 -0.81 3.13
N ARG A 218 1.91 0.48 2.77
CA ARG A 218 2.17 1.60 3.68
C ARG A 218 1.16 1.70 4.82
N TYR A 219 -0.11 1.41 4.53
CA TYR A 219 -1.19 1.46 5.51
C TYR A 219 -1.03 0.36 6.57
N PHE A 220 -0.71 -0.85 6.13
CA PHE A 220 -0.39 -1.98 7.01
C PHE A 220 0.82 -1.68 7.91
N LEU A 221 1.91 -1.18 7.32
CA LEU A 221 3.11 -0.83 8.07
C LEU A 221 2.82 0.28 9.09
N ASP A 222 2.04 1.29 8.72
CA ASP A 222 1.74 2.41 9.61
C ASP A 222 0.95 1.99 10.86
N ARG A 223 0.07 1.00 10.71
CA ARG A 223 -0.72 0.46 11.85
C ARG A 223 0.06 -0.50 12.73
N VAL A 224 0.92 -1.34 12.17
CA VAL A 224 1.52 -2.47 12.89
C VAL A 224 2.90 -2.14 13.45
N VAL A 225 3.74 -1.37 12.72
CA VAL A 225 5.14 -1.23 13.06
C VAL A 225 5.42 -0.05 14.00
N THR A 226 6.44 -0.24 14.85
CA THR A 226 6.94 0.77 15.80
C THR A 226 8.41 1.12 15.54
N LYS A 227 9.04 0.44 14.58
CA LYS A 227 10.43 0.63 14.21
C LYS A 227 10.59 0.34 12.72
N VAL A 228 11.34 1.17 11.99
CA VAL A 228 11.62 0.98 10.57
C VAL A 228 13.12 0.81 10.37
N VAL A 229 13.50 -0.26 9.68
CA VAL A 229 14.86 -0.56 9.24
C VAL A 229 14.91 -0.33 7.75
N GLU A 230 15.59 0.70 7.30
CA GLU A 230 15.70 1.04 5.89
C GLU A 230 17.00 0.50 5.29
N VAL A 231 16.88 -0.14 4.12
CA VAL A 231 18.01 -0.51 3.27
C VAL A 231 18.05 0.44 2.09
N ASP A 232 19.01 1.35 2.08
CA ASP A 232 19.20 2.34 1.02
C ASP A 232 20.70 2.48 0.71
N ASN A 233 21.06 2.51 -0.58
CA ASN A 233 22.45 2.63 -1.04
C ASN A 233 23.42 1.68 -0.31
N LYS A 234 23.05 0.39 -0.20
CA LYS A 234 23.85 -0.66 0.47
C LYS A 234 24.00 -0.50 1.99
N LYS A 235 23.47 0.57 2.58
CA LYS A 235 23.52 0.87 4.02
C LYS A 235 22.20 0.58 4.68
N VAL A 236 22.26 0.29 5.97
CA VAL A 236 21.07 0.08 6.79
C VAL A 236 20.97 1.21 7.82
N THR A 237 19.82 1.86 7.84
CA THR A 237 19.52 2.93 8.81
C THR A 237 18.25 2.58 9.57
N THR A 238 18.23 2.85 10.87
CA THR A 238 17.08 2.53 11.74
C THR A 238 16.37 3.81 12.18
N PHE A 239 15.04 3.76 12.13
CA PHE A 239 14.16 4.83 12.58
C PHE A 239 13.17 4.29 13.60
N GLU A 240 12.99 4.99 14.71
CA GLU A 240 11.91 4.71 15.66
C GLU A 240 10.63 5.43 15.21
N GLY A 241 9.50 4.73 15.36
CA GLY A 241 8.17 5.21 14.95
C GLY A 241 7.52 4.32 13.89
N ASN A 242 6.32 4.73 13.45
CA ASN A 242 5.58 4.09 12.38
C ASN A 242 6.10 4.52 11.00
N TYR A 243 5.48 4.02 9.93
CA TYR A 243 5.89 4.32 8.55
C TYR A 243 5.75 5.81 8.21
N THR A 244 4.69 6.47 8.65
CA THR A 244 4.47 7.91 8.42
C THR A 244 5.57 8.76 9.06
N ALA A 245 5.91 8.49 10.33
CA ALA A 245 6.99 9.19 11.03
C ALA A 245 8.36 8.98 10.35
N TYR A 246 8.63 7.75 9.89
CA TYR A 246 9.82 7.44 9.09
C TYR A 246 9.86 8.26 7.78
N SER A 247 8.75 8.27 7.02
CA SER A 247 8.66 8.96 5.73
C SER A 247 8.92 10.46 5.87
N GLN A 248 8.32 11.10 6.88
CA GLN A 248 8.53 12.52 7.20
C GLN A 248 10.00 12.80 7.56
N LYS A 249 10.57 11.98 8.46
CA LYS A 249 11.96 12.13 8.88
C LYS A 249 12.94 11.92 7.72
N LYS A 250 12.68 10.94 6.85
CA LYS A 250 13.48 10.70 5.64
C LYS A 250 13.41 11.89 4.68
N ALA A 251 12.23 12.48 4.47
CA ALA A 251 12.07 13.67 3.65
C ALA A 251 12.91 14.84 4.18
N MET A 252 12.84 15.13 5.48
CA MET A 252 13.66 16.17 6.12
C MET A 252 15.17 15.92 5.97
N LEU A 253 15.62 14.68 6.20
CA LEU A 253 17.03 14.33 6.06
C LEU A 253 17.52 14.46 4.62
N ARG A 254 16.67 14.09 3.64
CA ARG A 254 16.99 14.24 2.22
C ARG A 254 17.11 15.70 1.82
N GLU A 255 16.17 16.54 2.27
CA GLU A 255 16.20 17.97 2.03
C GLU A 255 17.45 18.63 2.64
N ALA A 256 17.76 18.30 3.88
CA ALA A 256 18.98 18.76 4.54
C ALA A 256 20.25 18.33 3.79
N ALA A 257 20.31 17.07 3.34
CA ALA A 257 21.43 16.55 2.54
C ALA A 257 21.55 17.26 1.18
N TYR A 258 20.42 17.56 0.54
CA TYR A 258 20.39 18.29 -0.72
C TYR A 258 20.91 19.73 -0.54
N HIS A 259 20.44 20.43 0.48
CA HIS A 259 20.95 21.77 0.79
C HIS A 259 22.44 21.76 1.14
N ALA A 260 22.91 20.79 1.90
CA ALA A 260 24.33 20.64 2.21
C ALA A 260 25.16 20.41 0.94
N TRP A 261 24.69 19.57 0.02
CA TRP A 261 25.35 19.34 -1.27
C TRP A 261 25.36 20.61 -2.13
N VAL A 262 24.24 21.33 -2.26
CA VAL A 262 24.15 22.57 -3.03
C VAL A 262 25.13 23.61 -2.48
N ASN A 263 25.16 23.78 -1.16
CA ASN A 263 26.08 24.73 -0.51
C ASN A 263 27.54 24.36 -0.77
N GLN A 264 27.87 23.05 -0.69
CA GLN A 264 29.23 22.60 -0.99
C GLN A 264 29.60 22.81 -2.47
N GLN A 265 28.69 22.56 -3.41
CA GLN A 265 28.94 22.81 -4.84
C GLN A 265 29.14 24.29 -5.13
N GLN A 266 28.38 25.17 -4.49
CA GLN A 266 28.58 26.63 -4.59
C GLN A 266 29.96 27.05 -4.04
N GLU A 267 30.37 26.47 -2.90
CA GLU A 267 31.70 26.77 -2.32
C GLU A 267 32.85 26.26 -3.22
N ILE A 268 32.71 25.02 -3.77
CA ILE A 268 33.70 24.47 -4.72
C ILE A 268 33.81 25.37 -5.94
N HIS A 269 32.69 25.78 -6.55
CA HIS A 269 32.69 26.66 -7.72
C HIS A 269 33.31 28.02 -7.41
N HIS A 270 32.97 28.60 -6.26
CA HIS A 270 33.57 29.85 -5.81
C HIS A 270 35.10 29.74 -5.63
N GLN A 271 35.58 28.64 -5.02
CA GLN A 271 37.01 28.39 -4.85
C GLN A 271 37.72 28.19 -6.20
N GLU A 272 37.10 27.50 -7.16
CA GLU A 272 37.63 27.35 -8.52
C GLU A 272 37.75 28.68 -9.25
N GLU A 273 36.75 29.56 -9.14
CA GLU A 273 36.81 30.92 -9.70
C GLU A 273 37.95 31.74 -9.09
N VAL A 274 38.10 31.68 -7.77
CA VAL A 274 39.20 32.38 -7.07
C VAL A 274 40.56 31.83 -7.49
N ILE A 275 40.71 30.52 -7.65
CA ILE A 275 41.93 29.86 -8.14
C ILE A 275 42.22 30.31 -9.57
N ALA A 276 41.24 30.31 -10.47
CA ALA A 276 41.39 30.77 -11.84
C ALA A 276 41.85 32.25 -11.90
N LYS A 277 41.23 33.08 -11.07
CA LYS A 277 41.60 34.50 -10.95
C LYS A 277 43.00 34.70 -10.41
N LEU A 278 43.43 33.93 -9.39
CA LEU A 278 44.78 33.98 -8.85
C LEU A 278 45.84 33.53 -9.88
N LYS A 279 45.54 32.50 -10.68
CA LYS A 279 46.41 32.02 -11.76
C LYS A 279 46.52 33.04 -12.89
N SER A 280 45.46 33.79 -13.22
CA SER A 280 45.49 34.81 -14.27
C SER A 280 46.44 35.99 -13.98
N PHE A 281 46.72 36.29 -12.71
CA PHE A 281 47.66 37.34 -12.33
C PHE A 281 49.13 37.01 -12.58
N ASN A 282 49.49 35.78 -12.90
CA ASN A 282 50.82 35.27 -13.28
C ASN A 282 52.00 35.77 -12.38
N ARG A 283 51.73 35.99 -11.08
CA ARG A 283 52.75 36.39 -10.08
C ARG A 283 53.04 35.17 -9.18
N GLU A 284 54.32 34.95 -8.85
CA GLU A 284 54.78 33.80 -8.07
C GLU A 284 53.99 33.61 -6.74
N LYS A 285 53.75 34.71 -6.01
CA LYS A 285 52.94 34.68 -4.78
C LYS A 285 51.47 34.30 -5.02
N SER A 286 50.87 34.71 -6.16
CA SER A 286 49.48 34.38 -6.52
C SER A 286 49.37 32.92 -6.93
N ILE A 287 50.35 32.38 -7.65
CA ILE A 287 50.44 30.99 -8.03
C ILE A 287 50.54 30.10 -6.79
N LYS A 288 51.44 30.39 -5.83
CA LYS A 288 51.54 29.64 -4.57
C LYS A 288 50.26 29.65 -3.75
N ARG A 289 49.49 30.74 -3.76
CA ARG A 289 48.19 30.83 -3.11
C ARG A 289 47.14 30.00 -3.85
N ALA A 290 47.14 29.96 -5.18
CA ALA A 290 46.27 29.11 -5.99
C ALA A 290 46.55 27.64 -5.71
N GLU A 291 47.82 27.20 -5.72
CA GLU A 291 48.22 25.83 -5.40
C GLU A 291 47.82 25.39 -3.98
N SER A 292 47.90 26.29 -3.01
CA SER A 292 47.44 26.00 -1.63
C SER A 292 45.93 25.76 -1.56
N ARG A 293 45.14 26.55 -2.33
CA ARG A 293 43.67 26.36 -2.40
C ARG A 293 43.28 25.10 -3.18
N GLU A 294 43.98 24.78 -4.26
CA GLU A 294 43.80 23.50 -4.98
C GLU A 294 44.02 22.31 -4.06
N LYS A 295 45.11 22.29 -3.29
CA LYS A 295 45.36 21.26 -2.29
C LYS A 295 44.30 21.20 -1.20
N MET A 296 43.62 22.29 -0.91
CA MET A 296 42.49 22.32 0.02
C MET A 296 41.25 21.72 -0.60
N LEU A 297 40.95 22.01 -1.88
CA LEU A 297 39.85 21.39 -2.64
C LEU A 297 40.08 19.90 -2.83
N ASP A 298 41.29 19.46 -3.17
CA ASP A 298 41.64 18.04 -3.35
C ASP A 298 41.47 17.19 -2.06
N LYS A 299 41.55 17.85 -0.89
CA LYS A 299 41.35 17.22 0.42
C LYS A 299 39.91 17.28 0.92
N MET A 300 39.06 18.03 0.24
CA MET A 300 37.65 18.14 0.63
C MET A 300 36.90 16.85 0.25
N ASP A 301 36.27 16.23 1.23
CA ASP A 301 35.35 15.12 0.97
C ASP A 301 34.13 15.66 0.19
N VAL A 302 34.08 15.36 -1.10
CA VAL A 302 32.98 15.80 -1.96
C VAL A 302 31.73 14.96 -1.62
N LEU A 303 30.67 15.65 -1.22
CA LEU A 303 29.38 15.02 -0.96
C LEU A 303 28.84 14.48 -2.28
N GLU A 304 28.42 13.23 -2.27
CA GLU A 304 27.67 12.66 -3.39
C GLU A 304 26.31 13.35 -3.50
N LYS A 305 25.91 13.66 -4.73
CA LYS A 305 24.57 14.21 -4.96
C LYS A 305 23.53 13.22 -4.39
N PRO A 306 22.68 13.67 -3.44
CA PRO A 306 21.62 12.79 -2.94
C PRO A 306 20.81 12.26 -4.11
N THR A 307 20.48 10.96 -4.10
CA THR A 307 19.70 10.34 -5.16
C THR A 307 18.36 11.08 -5.26
N GLU A 308 18.21 11.88 -6.28
CA GLU A 308 16.92 12.50 -6.60
C GLU A 308 15.96 11.36 -6.98
N VAL A 309 15.04 11.03 -6.10
CA VAL A 309 13.75 10.58 -6.62
C VAL A 309 13.18 11.84 -7.27
N ARG A 310 13.27 11.92 -8.58
CA ARG A 310 12.74 13.04 -9.35
C ARG A 310 11.22 13.08 -9.20
N SER A 311 10.77 13.55 -8.04
CA SER A 311 9.36 13.88 -7.79
C SER A 311 8.86 14.98 -8.75
N ASP A 312 9.79 15.68 -9.39
CA ASP A 312 9.50 16.77 -10.32
C ASP A 312 9.17 16.31 -11.74
N MET A 313 9.37 15.04 -12.09
CA MET A 313 8.90 14.49 -13.36
C MET A 313 7.39 14.21 -13.26
N ARG A 314 6.60 15.27 -13.39
CA ARG A 314 5.15 15.11 -13.59
C ARG A 314 4.89 14.55 -14.98
N ILE A 315 4.42 13.33 -15.03
CA ILE A 315 3.88 12.74 -16.25
C ILE A 315 2.51 13.41 -16.46
N ARG A 316 2.43 14.37 -17.37
CA ARG A 316 1.14 14.90 -17.79
C ARG A 316 0.47 13.90 -18.72
N LEU A 317 -0.53 13.24 -18.18
CA LEU A 317 -1.39 12.31 -18.93
C LEU A 317 -2.62 13.07 -19.37
N GLU A 318 -2.66 13.46 -20.63
CA GLU A 318 -3.83 14.08 -21.21
C GLU A 318 -4.35 13.19 -22.35
N PRO A 319 -5.60 12.69 -22.26
CA PRO A 319 -6.18 11.95 -23.35
C PRO A 319 -6.32 12.86 -24.58
N ARG A 320 -5.86 12.40 -25.73
CA ARG A 320 -5.95 13.18 -26.99
C ARG A 320 -7.37 13.48 -27.41
N ILE A 321 -8.31 12.62 -27.04
CA ILE A 321 -9.73 12.72 -27.38
C ILE A 321 -10.53 12.74 -26.07
N THR A 322 -11.31 13.77 -25.87
CA THR A 322 -12.23 13.86 -24.73
C THR A 322 -13.47 13.00 -25.00
N SER A 323 -13.81 12.09 -24.09
CA SER A 323 -15.05 11.28 -24.14
C SER A 323 -16.30 12.13 -23.91
N GLY A 324 -17.47 11.58 -24.23
CA GLY A 324 -18.75 12.10 -23.75
C GLY A 324 -18.81 12.13 -22.22
N ASN A 325 -19.88 12.70 -21.68
CA ASN A 325 -20.07 12.79 -20.23
C ASN A 325 -20.37 11.42 -19.61
N ASP A 326 -21.17 10.61 -20.31
CA ASP A 326 -21.43 9.22 -19.92
C ASP A 326 -20.36 8.35 -20.55
N VAL A 327 -19.57 7.68 -19.73
CA VAL A 327 -18.42 6.86 -20.17
C VAL A 327 -18.80 5.40 -20.23
N LEU A 328 -19.46 4.90 -19.18
CA LEU A 328 -19.91 3.51 -19.08
C LEU A 328 -21.26 3.46 -18.39
N THR A 329 -22.18 2.67 -18.94
CA THR A 329 -23.45 2.30 -18.31
C THR A 329 -23.56 0.79 -18.32
N VAL A 330 -23.80 0.21 -17.14
CA VAL A 330 -23.99 -1.22 -16.94
C VAL A 330 -25.41 -1.47 -16.43
N GLU A 331 -26.14 -2.37 -17.09
CA GLU A 331 -27.52 -2.67 -16.78
C GLU A 331 -27.73 -4.18 -16.61
N HIS A 332 -28.26 -4.56 -15.44
CA HIS A 332 -28.67 -5.93 -15.08
C HIS A 332 -27.57 -7.00 -15.28
N LEU A 333 -26.29 -6.60 -15.09
CA LEU A 333 -25.15 -7.48 -15.34
C LEU A 333 -25.09 -8.62 -14.35
N SER A 334 -25.04 -9.86 -14.85
CA SER A 334 -24.99 -11.07 -14.04
C SER A 334 -23.96 -12.05 -14.59
N LYS A 335 -23.26 -12.77 -13.69
CA LYS A 335 -22.30 -13.80 -14.03
C LYS A 335 -22.23 -14.89 -12.99
N ALA A 336 -22.28 -16.16 -13.47
CA ALA A 336 -22.05 -17.34 -12.66
C ALA A 336 -21.05 -18.28 -13.36
N PHE A 337 -20.35 -19.08 -12.57
CA PHE A 337 -19.57 -20.22 -13.02
C PHE A 337 -20.17 -21.51 -12.44
N PRO A 338 -19.86 -22.69 -12.99
CA PRO A 338 -20.39 -23.94 -12.48
C PRO A 338 -20.19 -24.07 -10.96
N GLY A 339 -21.27 -24.06 -10.21
CA GLY A 339 -21.27 -24.18 -8.74
C GLY A 339 -21.13 -22.88 -7.96
N GLN A 340 -20.95 -21.73 -8.61
CA GLN A 340 -20.80 -20.43 -7.90
C GLN A 340 -21.38 -19.27 -8.70
N THR A 341 -22.35 -18.56 -8.12
CA THR A 341 -22.81 -17.27 -8.63
C THR A 341 -21.89 -16.18 -8.09
N LEU A 342 -21.27 -15.39 -8.97
CA LEU A 342 -20.37 -14.31 -8.58
C LEU A 342 -21.16 -13.04 -8.23
N PHE A 343 -22.07 -12.64 -9.13
CA PHE A 343 -22.91 -11.47 -8.93
C PHE A 343 -24.18 -11.53 -9.78
N GLN A 344 -25.21 -10.83 -9.33
CA GLN A 344 -26.51 -10.78 -9.99
C GLN A 344 -26.99 -9.33 -10.04
N ASP A 345 -27.60 -8.97 -11.17
CA ASP A 345 -28.34 -7.71 -11.36
C ASP A 345 -27.51 -6.45 -11.02
N LEU A 346 -26.24 -6.42 -11.41
CA LEU A 346 -25.41 -5.22 -11.17
C LEU A 346 -25.82 -4.08 -12.08
N ASN A 347 -26.06 -2.93 -11.47
CA ASN A 347 -26.43 -1.70 -12.15
C ASN A 347 -25.55 -0.55 -11.66
N PHE A 348 -24.77 0.06 -12.56
CA PHE A 348 -23.97 1.25 -12.25
C PHE A 348 -23.59 2.02 -13.51
N GLU A 349 -23.29 3.29 -13.33
CA GLU A 349 -22.79 4.17 -14.39
C GLU A 349 -21.51 4.88 -13.95
N ILE A 350 -20.64 5.19 -14.91
CA ILE A 350 -19.40 5.93 -14.69
C ILE A 350 -19.41 7.17 -15.60
N LYS A 351 -19.16 8.33 -14.99
CA LYS A 351 -19.09 9.62 -15.67
C LYS A 351 -17.65 10.00 -15.97
N ARG A 352 -17.47 10.89 -16.94
CA ARG A 352 -16.16 11.43 -17.31
C ARG A 352 -15.45 12.07 -16.11
N GLY A 353 -14.17 11.74 -15.95
CA GLY A 353 -13.31 12.26 -14.89
C GLY A 353 -13.49 11.58 -13.54
N GLU A 354 -14.41 10.61 -13.41
CA GLU A 354 -14.49 9.80 -12.19
C GLU A 354 -13.32 8.82 -12.10
N ARG A 355 -12.81 8.61 -10.90
CA ARG A 355 -11.87 7.56 -10.54
C ARG A 355 -12.57 6.60 -9.60
N VAL A 356 -12.99 5.46 -10.16
CA VAL A 356 -13.84 4.49 -9.49
C VAL A 356 -13.01 3.27 -9.10
N ALA A 357 -12.96 2.96 -7.80
CA ALA A 357 -12.35 1.75 -7.28
C ALA A 357 -13.41 0.65 -7.07
N ILE A 358 -13.18 -0.56 -7.57
CA ILE A 358 -13.97 -1.75 -7.22
C ILE A 358 -13.22 -2.49 -6.12
N ILE A 359 -13.88 -2.69 -4.97
CA ILE A 359 -13.35 -3.43 -3.83
C ILE A 359 -14.26 -4.61 -3.48
N GLY A 360 -13.81 -5.49 -2.61
CA GLY A 360 -14.55 -6.67 -2.13
C GLY A 360 -13.61 -7.84 -1.89
N ASN A 361 -14.12 -8.90 -1.30
CA ASN A 361 -13.35 -10.08 -0.93
C ASN A 361 -12.82 -10.85 -2.15
N ASN A 362 -11.83 -11.70 -1.94
CA ASN A 362 -11.29 -12.53 -3.02
C ASN A 362 -12.34 -13.52 -3.52
N GLY A 363 -12.40 -13.72 -4.84
CA GLY A 363 -13.35 -14.63 -5.48
C GLY A 363 -14.76 -14.07 -5.68
N THR A 364 -15.06 -12.82 -5.32
CA THR A 364 -16.38 -12.19 -5.55
C THR A 364 -16.66 -11.84 -7.01
N GLY A 365 -15.63 -11.81 -7.87
CA GLY A 365 -15.80 -11.54 -9.30
C GLY A 365 -15.35 -10.16 -9.78
N LYS A 366 -14.56 -9.43 -8.98
CA LYS A 366 -14.01 -8.10 -9.36
C LYS A 366 -13.29 -8.10 -10.71
N THR A 367 -12.28 -8.94 -10.87
CA THR A 367 -11.56 -9.14 -12.15
C THR A 367 -12.49 -9.62 -13.27
N THR A 368 -13.53 -10.41 -12.95
CA THR A 368 -14.52 -10.86 -13.94
C THR A 368 -15.34 -9.69 -14.49
N ILE A 369 -15.69 -8.71 -13.67
CA ILE A 369 -16.34 -7.48 -14.14
C ILE A 369 -15.42 -6.77 -15.12
N LEU A 370 -14.14 -6.56 -14.80
CA LEU A 370 -13.20 -5.91 -15.70
C LEU A 370 -13.02 -6.68 -17.01
N LYS A 371 -12.94 -8.02 -16.97
CA LYS A 371 -12.83 -8.87 -18.15
C LYS A 371 -14.10 -8.83 -19.02
N ILE A 372 -15.29 -8.67 -18.42
CA ILE A 372 -16.53 -8.49 -19.18
C ILE A 372 -16.51 -7.14 -19.90
N LEU A 373 -16.14 -6.05 -19.21
CA LEU A 373 -16.08 -4.71 -19.78
C LEU A 373 -15.04 -4.60 -20.92
N ASN A 374 -14.02 -5.46 -20.92
CA ASN A 374 -13.04 -5.57 -21.99
C ASN A 374 -13.40 -6.64 -23.04
N GLU A 375 -14.63 -7.18 -23.01
CA GLU A 375 -15.14 -8.19 -23.95
C GLU A 375 -14.35 -9.51 -23.98
N VAL A 376 -13.51 -9.77 -22.97
CA VAL A 376 -12.77 -11.03 -22.83
C VAL A 376 -13.69 -12.17 -22.41
N ILE A 377 -14.67 -11.88 -21.56
CA ILE A 377 -15.67 -12.83 -21.05
C ILE A 377 -17.07 -12.27 -21.35
N ARG A 378 -17.99 -13.14 -21.79
CA ARG A 378 -19.39 -12.74 -21.98
C ARG A 378 -20.16 -12.81 -20.66
N PRO A 379 -21.05 -11.85 -20.38
CA PRO A 379 -21.99 -11.95 -19.27
C PRO A 379 -23.03 -13.04 -19.54
N ASP A 380 -23.66 -13.53 -18.48
CA ASP A 380 -24.76 -14.51 -18.61
C ASP A 380 -26.10 -13.78 -18.79
N ALA A 381 -26.26 -12.59 -18.18
CA ALA A 381 -27.39 -11.70 -18.39
C ALA A 381 -26.95 -10.24 -18.28
N GLY A 382 -27.77 -9.34 -18.81
CA GLY A 382 -27.50 -7.90 -18.82
C GLY A 382 -26.56 -7.47 -19.95
N SER A 383 -26.26 -6.18 -19.97
CA SER A 383 -25.39 -5.57 -20.98
C SER A 383 -24.67 -4.36 -20.44
N PHE A 384 -23.64 -3.91 -21.14
CA PHE A 384 -23.02 -2.62 -20.90
C PHE A 384 -22.92 -1.82 -22.19
N THR A 385 -22.93 -0.52 -22.06
CA THR A 385 -22.77 0.42 -23.18
C THR A 385 -21.67 1.42 -22.88
N LEU A 386 -20.81 1.64 -23.87
CA LEU A 386 -19.77 2.66 -23.82
C LEU A 386 -20.31 3.97 -24.40
N GLY A 387 -19.97 5.06 -23.76
CA GLY A 387 -20.33 6.39 -24.22
C GLY A 387 -19.64 6.80 -25.52
N SER A 388 -20.03 7.95 -26.05
CA SER A 388 -19.46 8.43 -27.31
C SER A 388 -17.97 8.75 -27.16
N ARG A 389 -17.17 8.34 -28.18
CA ARG A 389 -15.72 8.56 -28.25
C ARG A 389 -14.91 7.95 -27.10
N VAL A 390 -15.45 6.97 -26.39
CA VAL A 390 -14.71 6.26 -25.35
C VAL A 390 -13.68 5.34 -26.00
N GLN A 391 -12.43 5.42 -25.54
CA GLN A 391 -11.33 4.54 -25.91
C GLN A 391 -10.76 3.90 -24.64
N ILE A 392 -10.91 2.58 -24.53
CA ILE A 392 -10.47 1.82 -23.36
C ILE A 392 -8.96 1.53 -23.48
N GLY A 393 -8.24 1.74 -22.37
CA GLY A 393 -6.92 1.21 -22.12
C GLY A 393 -6.98 0.21 -20.98
N TYR A 394 -6.65 -1.05 -21.23
CA TYR A 394 -6.72 -2.11 -20.24
C TYR A 394 -5.33 -2.52 -19.74
N TYR A 395 -5.17 -2.58 -18.43
CA TYR A 395 -4.01 -3.13 -17.75
C TYR A 395 -4.39 -4.44 -17.07
N ASP A 396 -3.81 -5.53 -17.54
CA ASP A 396 -3.99 -6.88 -17.00
C ASP A 396 -2.86 -7.23 -16.04
N GLN A 397 -3.19 -7.89 -14.95
CA GLN A 397 -2.25 -8.37 -13.93
C GLN A 397 -1.18 -9.32 -14.50
N GLU A 398 -1.50 -10.09 -15.55
CA GLU A 398 -0.58 -11.07 -16.15
C GLU A 398 0.42 -10.47 -17.15
N HIS A 399 0.38 -9.16 -17.41
CA HIS A 399 1.29 -8.42 -18.31
C HIS A 399 1.47 -9.05 -19.71
N GLN A 400 0.42 -9.67 -20.24
CA GLN A 400 0.46 -10.44 -21.51
C GLN A 400 0.77 -9.60 -22.77
N VAL A 401 0.89 -8.29 -22.61
CA VAL A 401 1.02 -7.33 -23.73
C VAL A 401 2.49 -7.02 -24.09
N LEU A 402 3.47 -7.56 -23.36
CA LEU A 402 4.88 -7.27 -23.58
C LEU A 402 5.58 -8.32 -24.44
N HIS A 403 6.39 -7.86 -25.41
CA HIS A 403 7.22 -8.73 -26.26
C HIS A 403 8.54 -9.02 -25.53
N MET A 404 8.70 -10.22 -24.99
CA MET A 404 9.82 -10.61 -24.13
C MET A 404 11.20 -10.50 -24.77
N GLU A 405 11.27 -10.62 -26.11
CA GLU A 405 12.52 -10.57 -26.89
C GLU A 405 13.01 -9.14 -27.17
N LYS A 406 12.13 -8.13 -27.02
CA LYS A 406 12.49 -6.74 -27.26
C LYS A 406 13.18 -6.12 -26.06
N THR A 407 13.92 -5.03 -26.32
CA THR A 407 14.39 -4.15 -25.26
C THR A 407 13.26 -3.24 -24.78
N ILE A 408 13.40 -2.69 -23.59
CA ILE A 408 12.43 -1.73 -23.02
C ILE A 408 12.18 -0.57 -24.01
N PHE A 409 13.25 -0.01 -24.54
CA PHE A 409 13.17 1.09 -25.52
C PHE A 409 12.44 0.69 -26.79
N GLN A 410 12.76 -0.49 -27.35
CA GLN A 410 12.11 -0.99 -28.57
C GLN A 410 10.62 -1.26 -28.37
N GLU A 411 10.23 -1.78 -27.23
CA GLU A 411 8.82 -2.05 -26.89
C GLU A 411 7.97 -0.78 -26.94
N ILE A 412 8.48 0.33 -26.39
CA ILE A 412 7.78 1.61 -26.41
C ILE A 412 7.87 2.28 -27.79
N SER A 413 9.05 2.28 -28.42
CA SER A 413 9.25 2.90 -29.74
C SER A 413 8.39 2.27 -30.83
N ASP A 414 8.27 0.92 -30.84
CA ASP A 414 7.46 0.21 -31.82
C ASP A 414 5.95 0.41 -31.58
N ALA A 415 5.54 0.51 -30.32
CA ALA A 415 4.15 0.77 -29.97
C ALA A 415 3.72 2.21 -30.29
N TYR A 416 4.65 3.17 -30.20
CA TYR A 416 4.39 4.62 -30.38
C TYR A 416 5.41 5.28 -31.32
N PRO A 417 5.37 4.99 -32.64
CA PRO A 417 6.38 5.48 -33.61
C PRO A 417 6.40 7.00 -33.78
N TYR A 418 5.39 7.70 -33.28
CA TYR A 418 5.29 9.15 -33.36
C TYR A 418 6.03 9.88 -32.22
N LEU A 419 6.48 9.16 -31.19
CA LEU A 419 7.24 9.74 -30.08
C LEU A 419 8.71 9.88 -30.47
N THR A 420 9.31 10.98 -30.02
CA THR A 420 10.75 11.19 -30.14
C THR A 420 11.52 10.32 -29.14
N ASN A 421 12.77 10.00 -29.45
CA ASN A 421 13.65 9.28 -28.53
C ASN A 421 13.77 9.96 -27.15
N THR A 422 13.70 11.29 -27.14
CA THR A 422 13.77 12.07 -25.89
C THR A 422 12.50 11.88 -25.05
N GLU A 423 11.32 11.89 -25.67
CA GLU A 423 10.04 11.67 -24.97
C GLU A 423 9.97 10.25 -24.41
N ILE A 424 10.36 9.24 -25.21
CA ILE A 424 10.42 7.84 -24.75
C ILE A 424 11.34 7.71 -23.52
N ARG A 425 12.55 8.28 -23.58
CA ARG A 425 13.49 8.24 -22.46
C ARG A 425 12.97 8.98 -21.23
N ASN A 426 12.30 10.11 -21.41
CA ASN A 426 11.71 10.87 -20.31
C ASN A 426 10.61 10.07 -19.61
N VAL A 427 9.73 9.41 -20.37
CA VAL A 427 8.69 8.54 -19.80
C VAL A 427 9.32 7.35 -19.07
N LEU A 428 10.28 6.67 -19.70
CA LEU A 428 10.96 5.53 -19.07
C LEU A 428 11.73 5.95 -17.81
N ALA A 429 12.36 7.12 -17.81
CA ALA A 429 13.05 7.66 -16.64
C ALA A 429 12.07 7.97 -15.50
N ALA A 430 10.84 8.42 -15.81
CA ALA A 430 9.79 8.62 -14.81
C ALA A 430 9.34 7.30 -14.16
N PHE A 431 9.44 6.18 -14.87
CA PHE A 431 9.23 4.83 -14.35
C PHE A 431 10.52 4.17 -13.84
N LEU A 432 11.55 4.97 -13.52
CA LEU A 432 12.83 4.54 -12.96
C LEU A 432 13.71 3.68 -13.87
N PHE A 433 13.52 3.75 -15.20
CA PHE A 433 14.45 3.19 -16.16
C PHE A 433 15.37 4.29 -16.68
N THR A 434 16.62 4.29 -16.26
CA THR A 434 17.59 5.36 -16.57
C THR A 434 18.81 4.82 -17.32
N ASN A 435 19.51 5.70 -18.02
CA ASN A 435 20.76 5.38 -18.72
C ASN A 435 20.65 4.13 -19.62
N ASP A 436 21.44 3.11 -19.34
CA ASP A 436 21.53 1.86 -20.12
C ASP A 436 20.43 0.84 -19.79
N ASP A 437 19.69 1.05 -18.68
CA ASP A 437 18.58 0.17 -18.30
C ASP A 437 17.55 0.04 -19.42
N VAL A 438 17.31 1.13 -20.17
CA VAL A 438 16.34 1.16 -21.27
C VAL A 438 16.65 0.19 -22.40
N PHE A 439 17.88 -0.30 -22.50
CA PHE A 439 18.31 -1.27 -23.51
C PHE A 439 18.30 -2.72 -23.02
N GLN A 440 17.92 -2.97 -21.76
CA GLN A 440 17.79 -4.32 -21.23
C GLN A 440 16.64 -5.07 -21.92
N PRO A 441 16.81 -6.37 -22.25
CA PRO A 441 15.73 -7.20 -22.76
C PRO A 441 14.66 -7.44 -21.71
N ILE A 442 13.38 -7.40 -22.12
CA ILE A 442 12.23 -7.53 -21.21
C ILE A 442 12.23 -8.87 -20.45
N HIS A 443 12.70 -9.95 -21.06
CA HIS A 443 12.74 -11.26 -20.39
C HIS A 443 13.68 -11.31 -19.17
N THR A 444 14.67 -10.43 -19.09
CA THR A 444 15.62 -10.38 -17.96
C THR A 444 15.06 -9.64 -16.75
N LEU A 445 13.94 -8.95 -16.91
CA LEU A 445 13.36 -8.08 -15.91
C LEU A 445 12.51 -8.85 -14.88
N SER A 446 12.49 -8.35 -13.66
CA SER A 446 11.57 -8.80 -12.60
C SER A 446 10.10 -8.52 -12.95
N GLY A 447 9.17 -9.19 -12.27
CA GLY A 447 7.73 -8.96 -12.45
C GLY A 447 7.34 -7.49 -12.22
N GLY A 448 7.89 -6.83 -11.19
CA GLY A 448 7.62 -5.43 -10.92
C GLY A 448 8.16 -4.47 -11.98
N GLU A 449 9.32 -4.76 -12.57
CA GLU A 449 9.88 -3.97 -13.68
C GLU A 449 9.03 -4.11 -14.94
N ARG A 450 8.59 -5.33 -15.25
CA ARG A 450 7.64 -5.56 -16.34
C ARG A 450 6.32 -4.82 -16.13
N GLY A 451 5.79 -4.82 -14.92
CA GLY A 451 4.60 -4.04 -14.55
C GLY A 451 4.78 -2.55 -14.80
N ARG A 452 5.93 -1.97 -14.45
CA ARG A 452 6.25 -0.56 -14.72
C ARG A 452 6.28 -0.24 -16.21
N ILE A 453 6.82 -1.14 -17.05
CA ILE A 453 6.83 -0.94 -18.52
C ILE A 453 5.41 -1.02 -19.09
N SER A 454 4.60 -1.99 -18.65
CA SER A 454 3.20 -2.11 -19.07
C SER A 454 2.40 -0.85 -18.68
N LEU A 455 2.62 -0.30 -17.49
CA LEU A 455 2.03 0.97 -17.08
C LEU A 455 2.52 2.14 -17.92
N ALA A 456 3.82 2.25 -18.18
CA ALA A 456 4.38 3.28 -19.06
C ALA A 456 3.78 3.21 -20.47
N LYS A 457 3.60 2.00 -21.01
CA LYS A 457 2.95 1.75 -22.29
C LYS A 457 1.49 2.17 -22.28
N LEU A 458 0.74 1.80 -21.23
CA LEU A 458 -0.65 2.21 -21.09
C LEU A 458 -0.81 3.74 -21.00
N MET A 459 0.08 4.38 -20.24
CA MET A 459 0.09 5.82 -20.04
C MET A 459 0.35 6.62 -21.32
N LEU A 460 1.10 6.05 -22.25
CA LEU A 460 1.35 6.63 -23.57
C LEU A 460 0.21 6.37 -24.57
N SER A 461 -0.76 5.54 -24.22
CA SER A 461 -1.91 5.25 -25.07
C SER A 461 -2.82 6.46 -25.21
N ASN A 462 -3.62 6.48 -26.28
CA ASN A 462 -4.63 7.54 -26.49
C ASN A 462 -5.92 7.29 -25.69
N ALA A 463 -5.92 6.32 -24.79
CA ALA A 463 -7.08 5.94 -24.01
C ALA A 463 -7.57 7.12 -23.18
N ASN A 464 -8.88 7.28 -23.08
CA ASN A 464 -9.56 8.25 -22.22
C ASN A 464 -10.39 7.58 -21.11
N PHE A 465 -10.43 6.23 -21.13
CA PHE A 465 -10.98 5.40 -20.10
C PHE A 465 -10.00 4.28 -19.75
N LEU A 466 -9.37 4.36 -18.60
CA LEU A 466 -8.42 3.35 -18.12
C LEU A 466 -9.13 2.32 -17.25
N ILE A 467 -8.90 1.04 -17.53
CA ILE A 467 -9.35 -0.08 -16.72
C ILE A 467 -8.11 -0.80 -16.20
N LEU A 468 -7.93 -0.84 -14.86
CA LEU A 468 -6.71 -1.36 -14.23
C LEU A 468 -7.07 -2.51 -13.27
N ASP A 469 -6.46 -3.68 -13.48
CA ASP A 469 -6.63 -4.84 -12.60
C ASP A 469 -5.38 -5.00 -11.72
N GLU A 470 -5.53 -4.71 -10.41
CA GLU A 470 -4.48 -4.75 -9.39
C GLU A 470 -3.15 -4.05 -9.82
N PRO A 471 -3.20 -2.76 -10.23
CA PRO A 471 -2.04 -2.08 -10.82
C PRO A 471 -0.90 -1.84 -9.83
N THR A 472 -1.16 -1.97 -8.53
CA THR A 472 -0.17 -1.79 -7.45
C THR A 472 0.58 -3.05 -7.06
N ASN A 473 0.15 -4.24 -7.56
CA ASN A 473 0.79 -5.50 -7.24
C ASN A 473 2.23 -5.55 -7.77
N HIS A 474 3.14 -6.06 -6.96
CA HIS A 474 4.57 -6.17 -7.25
C HIS A 474 5.32 -4.84 -7.46
N LEU A 475 4.65 -3.69 -7.31
CA LEU A 475 5.29 -2.38 -7.33
C LEU A 475 5.89 -2.07 -5.95
N ASP A 476 7.10 -1.51 -5.95
CA ASP A 476 7.68 -0.93 -4.75
C ASP A 476 6.99 0.40 -4.41
N ILE A 477 7.25 0.89 -3.21
CA ILE A 477 6.61 2.11 -2.68
C ILE A 477 6.81 3.31 -3.61
N VAL A 478 8.01 3.46 -4.19
CA VAL A 478 8.33 4.58 -5.10
C VAL A 478 7.53 4.47 -6.39
N SER A 479 7.45 3.27 -6.97
CA SER A 479 6.67 3.02 -8.18
C SER A 479 5.16 3.22 -7.95
N LYS A 480 4.65 2.88 -6.77
CA LYS A 480 3.27 3.16 -6.36
C LYS A 480 3.01 4.68 -6.30
N GLU A 481 3.92 5.46 -5.71
CA GLU A 481 3.82 6.92 -5.65
C GLU A 481 3.79 7.57 -7.03
N ILE A 482 4.61 7.08 -7.95
CA ILE A 482 4.60 7.54 -9.34
C ILE A 482 3.24 7.28 -9.99
N LEU A 483 2.69 6.07 -9.84
CA LEU A 483 1.39 5.70 -10.37
C LEU A 483 0.26 6.54 -9.75
N GLU A 484 0.28 6.75 -8.43
CA GLU A 484 -0.69 7.57 -7.71
C GLU A 484 -0.72 9.00 -8.26
N ASN A 485 0.46 9.63 -8.38
CA ASN A 485 0.58 10.98 -8.91
C ASN A 485 0.13 11.07 -10.37
N ALA A 486 0.50 10.09 -11.20
CA ALA A 486 0.09 10.02 -12.58
C ALA A 486 -1.45 9.91 -12.72
N LEU A 487 -2.11 9.09 -11.89
CA LEU A 487 -3.57 8.95 -11.91
C LEU A 487 -4.30 10.16 -11.29
N LYS A 488 -3.69 10.86 -10.34
CA LYS A 488 -4.24 12.14 -9.82
C LYS A 488 -4.27 13.22 -10.89
N ASP A 489 -3.21 13.31 -11.67
CA ASP A 489 -3.06 14.31 -12.74
C ASP A 489 -3.81 13.91 -14.02
N TYR A 490 -4.23 12.64 -14.15
CA TYR A 490 -4.96 12.16 -15.31
C TYR A 490 -6.36 12.76 -15.42
N THR A 491 -6.66 13.42 -16.54
CA THR A 491 -7.94 14.10 -16.78
C THR A 491 -9.03 13.21 -17.36
N GLY A 492 -8.70 11.98 -17.74
CA GLY A 492 -9.65 10.96 -18.21
C GLY A 492 -10.38 10.25 -17.07
N THR A 493 -11.06 9.17 -17.39
CA THR A 493 -11.83 8.34 -16.46
C THR A 493 -11.04 7.09 -16.12
N VAL A 494 -11.10 6.64 -14.86
CA VAL A 494 -10.38 5.45 -14.40
C VAL A 494 -11.33 4.53 -13.65
N LEU A 495 -11.32 3.25 -13.99
CA LEU A 495 -11.94 2.17 -13.24
C LEU A 495 -10.84 1.18 -12.84
N TYR A 496 -10.75 0.83 -11.58
CA TYR A 496 -9.70 -0.09 -11.16
C TYR A 496 -10.15 -1.01 -10.00
N VAL A 497 -9.52 -2.17 -9.95
CA VAL A 497 -9.56 -3.08 -8.81
C VAL A 497 -8.24 -2.94 -8.07
N SER A 498 -8.27 -2.76 -6.76
CA SER A 498 -7.07 -2.79 -5.92
C SER A 498 -7.40 -3.20 -4.50
N HIS A 499 -6.43 -3.84 -3.83
CA HIS A 499 -6.43 -4.12 -2.40
C HIS A 499 -5.54 -3.13 -1.61
N ASP A 500 -4.85 -2.23 -2.31
CA ASP A 500 -4.00 -1.21 -1.70
C ASP A 500 -4.85 -0.04 -1.18
N ARG A 501 -5.10 -0.06 0.13
CA ARG A 501 -5.94 0.94 0.81
C ARG A 501 -5.40 2.36 0.69
N TYR A 502 -4.07 2.53 0.74
CA TYR A 502 -3.45 3.83 0.59
C TYR A 502 -3.63 4.37 -0.83
N PHE A 503 -3.41 3.53 -1.83
CA PHE A 503 -3.64 3.86 -3.24
C PHE A 503 -5.09 4.27 -3.50
N ILE A 504 -6.06 3.49 -2.99
CA ILE A 504 -7.49 3.82 -3.11
C ILE A 504 -7.80 5.15 -2.45
N ASN A 505 -7.29 5.37 -1.22
CA ASN A 505 -7.53 6.61 -0.49
C ASN A 505 -7.01 7.85 -1.21
N GLN A 506 -5.86 7.72 -1.89
CA GLN A 506 -5.22 8.80 -2.62
C GLN A 506 -5.82 9.08 -4.01
N THR A 507 -6.43 8.10 -4.65
CA THR A 507 -6.82 8.20 -6.06
C THR A 507 -8.33 8.12 -6.29
N ALA A 508 -9.09 7.36 -5.48
CA ALA A 508 -10.51 7.17 -5.67
C ALA A 508 -11.33 8.43 -5.39
N THR A 509 -12.28 8.71 -6.26
CA THR A 509 -13.36 9.68 -6.03
C THR A 509 -14.67 8.97 -5.67
N ARG A 510 -14.71 7.65 -5.90
CA ARG A 510 -15.88 6.80 -5.68
C ARG A 510 -15.44 5.35 -5.52
N ILE A 511 -16.11 4.62 -4.63
CA ILE A 511 -15.85 3.21 -4.36
C ILE A 511 -17.11 2.40 -4.63
N LEU A 512 -16.94 1.27 -5.30
CA LEU A 512 -17.96 0.27 -5.54
C LEU A 512 -17.56 -1.02 -4.80
N GLU A 513 -18.26 -1.37 -3.71
CA GLU A 513 -17.98 -2.61 -2.97
C GLU A 513 -18.85 -3.74 -3.49
N LEU A 514 -18.21 -4.81 -3.95
CA LEU A 514 -18.89 -6.03 -4.37
C LEU A 514 -19.00 -6.98 -3.18
N THR A 515 -20.20 -7.02 -2.57
CA THR A 515 -20.52 -7.84 -1.41
C THR A 515 -21.91 -8.45 -1.53
N GLY A 516 -22.12 -9.67 -1.01
CA GLY A 516 -23.42 -10.35 -1.10
C GLY A 516 -23.98 -10.48 -2.53
N GLN A 517 -23.11 -10.63 -3.55
CA GLN A 517 -23.45 -10.69 -4.99
C GLN A 517 -24.03 -9.38 -5.56
N THR A 518 -24.02 -8.29 -4.79
CA THR A 518 -24.53 -6.98 -5.16
C THR A 518 -23.42 -5.90 -5.07
N LEU A 519 -23.69 -4.72 -5.61
CA LEU A 519 -22.75 -3.60 -5.62
C LEU A 519 -23.27 -2.49 -4.70
N VAL A 520 -22.49 -2.15 -3.67
CA VAL A 520 -22.76 -1.01 -2.78
C VAL A 520 -21.89 0.16 -3.22
N ASN A 521 -22.49 1.35 -3.35
CA ASN A 521 -21.86 2.54 -3.87
C ASN A 521 -21.51 3.53 -2.75
N TYR A 522 -20.23 3.91 -2.65
CA TYR A 522 -19.72 4.91 -1.71
C TYR A 522 -19.09 6.05 -2.48
N ILE A 523 -19.58 7.27 -2.26
CA ILE A 523 -19.13 8.44 -3.01
C ILE A 523 -18.13 9.22 -2.18
N GLY A 524 -16.87 8.80 -2.28
CA GLY A 524 -15.76 9.33 -1.53
C GLY A 524 -14.53 8.45 -1.68
N ASN A 525 -13.54 8.72 -0.83
CA ASN A 525 -12.30 7.98 -0.73
C ASN A 525 -12.44 6.78 0.23
N TYR A 526 -11.32 6.12 0.55
CA TYR A 526 -11.31 4.96 1.42
C TYR A 526 -11.68 5.29 2.88
N ASP A 527 -11.33 6.47 3.39
CA ASP A 527 -11.70 6.90 4.74
C ASP A 527 -13.22 7.06 4.87
N TYR A 528 -13.86 7.69 3.87
CA TYR A 528 -15.32 7.77 3.80
C TYR A 528 -15.99 6.39 3.73
N TYR A 529 -15.41 5.47 2.95
CA TYR A 529 -15.89 4.09 2.89
C TYR A 529 -15.87 3.43 4.28
N LEU A 530 -14.77 3.56 5.04
CA LEU A 530 -14.67 2.98 6.38
C LEU A 530 -15.71 3.54 7.35
N GLU A 531 -15.98 4.84 7.26
CA GLU A 531 -16.98 5.50 8.10
C GLU A 531 -18.41 5.02 7.80
N LYS A 532 -18.73 4.81 6.53
CA LYS A 532 -20.09 4.48 6.07
C LYS A 532 -20.34 3.00 5.78
N LYS A 533 -19.32 2.15 5.86
CA LYS A 533 -19.42 0.73 5.51
C LYS A 533 -20.56 0.02 6.22
N GLU A 534 -20.62 0.10 7.56
CA GLU A 534 -21.63 -0.62 8.34
C GLU A 534 -23.06 -0.16 8.04
N GLU A 535 -23.23 1.16 7.88
CA GLU A 535 -24.53 1.76 7.61
C GLU A 535 -25.06 1.35 6.23
N LEU A 536 -24.27 1.57 5.18
CA LEU A 536 -24.69 1.34 3.79
C LEU A 536 -24.74 -0.15 3.44
N THR A 537 -23.84 -0.98 3.96
CA THR A 537 -23.90 -2.42 3.74
C THR A 537 -25.18 -3.02 4.35
N ARG A 538 -25.61 -2.57 5.53
CA ARG A 538 -26.86 -3.01 6.14
C ARG A 538 -28.09 -2.66 5.30
N ILE A 539 -28.07 -1.53 4.64
CA ILE A 539 -29.21 -1.04 3.83
C ILE A 539 -29.26 -1.74 2.47
N TYR A 540 -28.11 -1.90 1.79
CA TYR A 540 -28.06 -2.31 0.38
C TYR A 540 -27.61 -3.75 0.16
N ALA A 541 -26.99 -4.41 1.15
CA ALA A 541 -26.59 -5.81 1.14
C ALA A 541 -27.03 -6.50 2.43
N PRO A 542 -28.34 -6.74 2.64
CA PRO A 542 -28.82 -7.44 3.82
C PRO A 542 -28.18 -8.82 3.89
N ALA A 543 -27.64 -9.17 5.07
CA ALA A 543 -26.79 -10.32 5.33
C ALA A 543 -27.39 -11.63 4.76
N ALA A 544 -26.61 -12.33 3.95
CA ALA A 544 -26.87 -13.68 3.46
C ALA A 544 -26.78 -14.78 4.55
N ASP A 545 -26.69 -14.41 5.84
CA ASP A 545 -26.52 -15.30 7.00
C ASP A 545 -27.76 -15.46 7.89
N ALA A 546 -28.94 -15.09 7.41
CA ALA A 546 -30.18 -15.52 8.05
C ALA A 546 -30.62 -16.84 7.39
N ALA A 547 -30.36 -17.94 8.10
CA ALA A 547 -30.91 -19.23 7.75
C ALA A 547 -32.42 -19.14 7.42
N ALA A 548 -32.80 -19.80 6.34
CA ALA A 548 -34.16 -19.86 5.87
C ALA A 548 -35.15 -20.22 6.99
N PRO A 549 -36.30 -19.54 7.08
CA PRO A 549 -37.54 -20.31 6.92
C PRO A 549 -38.57 -19.64 6.00
N GLU A 550 -39.19 -20.51 5.24
CA GLU A 550 -40.57 -20.48 4.74
C GLU A 550 -41.03 -19.38 3.77
N GLU A 551 -41.42 -19.91 2.65
CA GLU A 551 -42.24 -19.32 1.61
C GLU A 551 -43.46 -18.57 2.16
N THR A 552 -43.61 -17.30 1.75
CA THR A 552 -44.92 -16.80 1.32
C THR A 552 -44.74 -15.75 0.22
N ALA A 553 -45.60 -15.91 -0.78
CA ALA A 553 -45.55 -15.30 -2.09
C ALA A 553 -45.79 -13.77 -2.14
N ALA A 554 -45.04 -13.13 -3.07
CA ALA A 554 -45.36 -12.07 -4.04
C ALA A 554 -45.93 -10.72 -3.53
N PRO A 555 -45.88 -9.63 -4.31
CA PRO A 555 -45.27 -9.38 -5.62
C PRO A 555 -44.42 -8.08 -5.73
N SER A 556 -43.55 -8.08 -6.75
CA SER A 556 -43.08 -6.96 -7.59
C SER A 556 -43.10 -5.52 -7.04
N GLU A 557 -41.90 -4.94 -6.82
CA GLU A 557 -41.69 -3.51 -7.03
C GLU A 557 -40.31 -3.25 -7.66
N ALA A 558 -40.30 -3.27 -8.99
CA ALA A 558 -39.18 -2.84 -9.82
C ALA A 558 -39.22 -1.32 -10.03
N SER A 559 -39.24 -0.50 -8.97
CA SER A 559 -39.19 0.95 -9.10
C SER A 559 -38.43 1.71 -8.00
N SER A 560 -38.00 1.04 -6.93
CA SER A 560 -37.33 1.71 -5.80
C SER A 560 -35.89 2.11 -6.10
N THR A 561 -35.15 1.34 -6.84
CA THR A 561 -33.70 1.55 -7.10
C THR A 561 -33.39 2.82 -7.90
N LYS A 562 -34.27 3.23 -8.84
CA LYS A 562 -34.09 4.48 -9.60
C LYS A 562 -34.48 5.72 -8.78
N LEU A 563 -35.43 5.58 -7.87
CA LEU A 563 -35.86 6.68 -6.97
C LEU A 563 -34.82 6.91 -5.87
N ASP A 564 -34.27 5.85 -5.28
CA ASP A 564 -33.24 5.94 -4.24
C ASP A 564 -31.91 6.49 -4.79
N TRP A 565 -31.54 6.09 -6.02
CA TRP A 565 -30.36 6.64 -6.68
C TRP A 565 -30.50 8.14 -6.99
N LYS A 566 -31.70 8.58 -7.35
CA LYS A 566 -32.00 10.00 -7.61
C LYS A 566 -31.99 10.81 -6.30
N ALA A 567 -32.50 10.24 -5.21
CA ALA A 567 -32.48 10.83 -3.89
C ALA A 567 -31.03 10.94 -3.34
N GLN A 568 -30.21 9.90 -3.47
CA GLN A 568 -28.78 9.95 -3.12
C GLN A 568 -28.01 10.99 -3.94
N LYS A 569 -28.33 11.15 -5.23
CA LYS A 569 -27.70 12.14 -6.10
C LYS A 569 -28.08 13.57 -5.72
N GLU A 570 -29.34 13.80 -5.32
CA GLU A 570 -29.81 15.10 -4.85
C GLU A 570 -29.20 15.45 -3.48
N GLU A 571 -29.10 14.50 -2.58
CA GLU A 571 -28.47 14.68 -1.28
C GLU A 571 -26.97 14.97 -1.41
N GLN A 572 -26.31 14.29 -2.32
CA GLN A 572 -24.90 14.52 -2.62
C GLN A 572 -24.64 15.85 -3.30
N ALA A 573 -25.51 16.25 -4.24
CA ALA A 573 -25.42 17.58 -4.84
C ALA A 573 -25.57 18.66 -3.75
N ARG A 574 -26.42 18.41 -2.74
CA ARG A 574 -26.60 19.26 -1.57
C ARG A 574 -25.35 19.30 -0.69
N LEU A 575 -24.74 18.13 -0.40
CA LEU A 575 -23.50 18.04 0.38
C LEU A 575 -22.31 18.72 -0.33
N ARG A 576 -22.14 18.49 -1.62
CA ARG A 576 -21.10 19.18 -2.42
C ARG A 576 -21.31 20.69 -2.48
N LYS A 577 -22.58 21.12 -2.52
CA LYS A 577 -22.90 22.56 -2.49
C LYS A 577 -22.55 23.15 -1.12
N LYS A 578 -22.85 22.42 -0.02
CA LYS A 578 -22.51 22.78 1.35
C LYS A 578 -20.98 22.86 1.53
N GLU A 579 -20.24 21.85 1.04
CA GLU A 579 -18.77 21.80 1.09
C GLU A 579 -18.08 22.90 0.26
N ASN A 580 -18.63 23.20 -0.92
CA ASN A 580 -18.11 24.30 -1.74
C ASN A 580 -18.42 25.67 -1.14
N GLU A 581 -19.56 25.83 -0.47
CA GLU A 581 -19.88 27.05 0.27
C GLU A 581 -18.99 27.19 1.51
N LEU A 582 -18.71 26.10 2.23
CA LEU A 582 -17.79 26.08 3.36
C LEU A 582 -16.37 26.52 2.94
N LYS A 583 -15.83 25.92 1.90
CA LYS A 583 -14.50 26.31 1.35
C LYS A 583 -14.44 27.76 0.87
N LYS A 584 -15.54 28.29 0.33
CA LYS A 584 -15.60 29.71 -0.06
C LYS A 584 -15.61 30.65 1.15
N THR A 585 -16.37 30.28 2.19
CA THR A 585 -16.40 31.03 3.45
C THR A 585 -15.05 31.00 4.14
N GLU A 586 -14.41 29.85 4.25
CA GLU A 586 -13.05 29.71 4.82
C GLU A 586 -12.02 30.57 4.09
N LYS A 587 -12.01 30.51 2.76
CA LYS A 587 -11.11 31.33 1.94
C LYS A 587 -11.35 32.82 2.12
N ARG A 588 -12.62 33.24 2.25
CA ARG A 588 -12.96 34.65 2.46
C ARG A 588 -12.57 35.12 3.86
N ILE A 589 -12.70 34.27 4.87
CA ILE A 589 -12.23 34.54 6.24
C ILE A 589 -10.71 34.75 6.22
N GLU A 590 -9.93 33.85 5.60
CA GLU A 590 -8.47 33.96 5.48
C GLU A 590 -8.03 35.26 4.78
N GLU A 591 -8.71 35.64 3.70
CA GLU A 591 -8.45 36.90 2.98
C GLU A 591 -8.68 38.13 3.88
N LEU A 592 -9.77 38.13 4.67
CA LEU A 592 -10.11 39.24 5.55
C LEU A 592 -9.22 39.31 6.80
N GLU A 593 -8.85 38.20 7.39
CA GLU A 593 -7.86 38.14 8.49
C GLU A 593 -6.49 38.64 8.06
N THR A 594 -6.07 38.25 6.84
CA THR A 594 -4.81 38.76 6.28
C THR A 594 -4.88 40.28 6.10
N ARG A 595 -6.00 40.81 5.58
CA ARG A 595 -6.18 42.24 5.38
C ARG A 595 -6.27 43.02 6.71
N ASP A 596 -6.94 42.45 7.73
CA ASP A 596 -6.99 43.03 9.07
C ASP A 596 -5.58 43.18 9.69
N SER A 597 -4.74 42.15 9.54
CA SER A 597 -3.34 42.16 9.96
C SER A 597 -2.52 43.20 9.20
N GLU A 598 -2.71 43.33 7.89
CA GLU A 598 -2.04 44.37 7.07
C GLU A 598 -2.43 45.78 7.52
N ILE A 599 -3.70 46.02 7.85
CA ILE A 599 -4.19 47.31 8.37
C ILE A 599 -3.53 47.62 9.71
N ASP A 600 -3.38 46.65 10.60
CA ASP A 600 -2.66 46.85 11.88
C ASP A 600 -1.18 47.20 11.67
N GLU A 601 -0.52 46.57 10.70
CA GLU A 601 0.85 46.93 10.32
C GLU A 601 0.90 48.34 9.71
N GLU A 602 -0.04 48.70 8.83
CA GLU A 602 -0.10 50.05 8.23
C GLU A 602 -0.34 51.14 9.28
N MET A 603 -1.23 50.89 10.22
CA MET A 603 -1.51 51.81 11.34
C MET A 603 -0.33 51.99 12.29
N SER A 604 0.55 50.99 12.41
CA SER A 604 1.76 51.01 13.25
C SER A 604 2.90 51.81 12.64
N LYS A 605 2.84 52.22 11.35
CA LYS A 605 3.88 53.01 10.68
C LYS A 605 3.82 54.47 11.17
N PRO A 606 4.97 55.07 11.54
CA PRO A 606 5.04 56.45 12.07
C PRO A 606 4.45 57.51 11.12
N GLU A 607 4.50 57.25 9.82
CA GLU A 607 4.01 58.17 8.76
C GLU A 607 2.46 58.18 8.74
N VAL A 608 1.82 57.07 8.96
CA VAL A 608 0.37 56.91 8.99
C VAL A 608 -0.21 57.33 10.36
N ALA A 609 0.49 57.04 11.45
CA ALA A 609 0.08 57.39 12.80
C ALA A 609 -0.01 58.91 13.03
N THR A 610 0.70 59.72 12.22
CA THR A 610 0.64 61.22 12.25
C THR A 610 -0.43 61.78 11.34
N ASN A 611 -1.02 60.99 10.43
CA ASN A 611 -2.03 61.41 9.48
C ASN A 611 -3.46 61.01 9.94
N VAL A 612 -4.13 61.91 10.64
CA VAL A 612 -5.45 61.67 11.22
C VAL A 612 -6.51 61.23 10.18
N ALA A 613 -6.44 61.73 8.93
CA ALA A 613 -7.39 61.39 7.88
C ALA A 613 -7.21 59.95 7.41
N GLU A 614 -5.98 59.46 7.32
CA GLU A 614 -5.64 58.08 6.92
C GLU A 614 -5.96 57.08 8.06
N CYS A 615 -5.65 57.41 9.29
CA CYS A 615 -6.05 56.62 10.45
C CYS A 615 -7.53 56.41 10.58
N VAL A 616 -8.35 57.45 10.34
CA VAL A 616 -9.82 57.35 10.36
C VAL A 616 -10.34 56.47 9.22
N LYS A 617 -9.71 56.52 8.03
CA LYS A 617 -10.08 55.66 6.92
C LYS A 617 -9.75 54.18 7.19
N LEU A 618 -8.57 53.88 7.68
CA LEU A 618 -8.13 52.52 8.05
C LEU A 618 -8.95 51.96 9.23
N SER A 619 -9.27 52.77 10.24
CA SER A 619 -10.16 52.39 11.34
C SER A 619 -11.57 52.04 10.86
N LYS A 620 -12.08 52.73 9.85
CA LYS A 620 -13.38 52.46 9.28
C LYS A 620 -13.37 51.15 8.47
N GLU A 621 -12.33 50.96 7.64
CA GLU A 621 -12.12 49.71 6.92
C GLU A 621 -11.99 48.50 7.88
N LYS A 622 -11.24 48.65 8.97
CA LYS A 622 -11.13 47.62 10.02
C LYS A 622 -12.46 47.27 10.68
N ALA A 623 -13.31 48.29 10.96
CA ALA A 623 -14.63 48.06 11.52
C ALA A 623 -15.57 47.33 10.53
N GLU A 624 -15.47 47.64 9.22
CA GLU A 624 -16.22 46.93 8.18
C GLU A 624 -15.76 45.46 8.04
N ILE A 625 -14.47 45.21 8.07
CA ILE A 625 -13.87 43.86 8.06
C ILE A 625 -14.32 43.07 9.28
N ALA A 626 -14.28 43.65 10.48
CA ALA A 626 -14.70 42.97 11.71
C ALA A 626 -16.17 42.54 11.65
N ALA A 627 -17.06 43.41 11.12
CA ALA A 627 -18.48 43.07 10.93
C ALA A 627 -18.67 41.95 9.89
N GLU A 628 -17.94 41.99 8.76
CA GLU A 628 -18.00 40.93 7.74
C GLU A 628 -17.47 39.60 8.27
N LEU A 629 -16.41 39.60 9.08
CA LEU A 629 -15.87 38.41 9.73
C LEU A 629 -16.86 37.77 10.70
N GLU A 630 -17.59 38.57 11.50
CA GLU A 630 -18.60 38.06 12.42
C GLU A 630 -19.75 37.35 11.67
N GLU A 631 -20.26 37.93 10.58
CA GLU A 631 -21.25 37.26 9.73
C GLU A 631 -20.73 35.99 9.06
N LEU A 632 -19.45 35.97 8.65
CA LEU A 632 -18.85 34.83 8.00
C LEU A 632 -18.55 33.68 8.99
N TYR A 633 -18.20 33.98 10.24
CA TYR A 633 -18.05 32.97 11.29
C TYR A 633 -19.39 32.34 11.68
N GLU A 634 -20.46 33.10 11.82
CA GLU A 634 -21.81 32.56 12.04
C GLU A 634 -22.23 31.63 10.89
N LYS A 635 -21.97 32.04 9.67
CA LYS A 635 -22.30 31.25 8.47
C LYS A 635 -21.40 30.00 8.36
N TRP A 636 -20.16 30.08 8.80
CA TRP A 636 -19.25 28.96 8.84
C TRP A 636 -19.69 27.91 9.89
N GLU A 637 -20.12 28.34 11.07
CA GLU A 637 -20.71 27.47 12.10
C GLU A 637 -21.97 26.75 11.57
N GLU A 638 -22.90 27.46 10.93
CA GLU A 638 -24.10 26.85 10.34
C GLU A 638 -23.78 25.83 9.23
N LEU A 639 -22.70 26.05 8.50
CA LEU A 639 -22.25 25.13 7.44
C LEU A 639 -21.41 23.98 7.97
N ALA A 640 -20.80 24.09 9.12
CA ALA A 640 -19.99 23.05 9.76
C ALA A 640 -20.83 22.05 10.58
N GLU A 641 -22.02 22.48 11.09
CA GLU A 641 -23.04 21.59 11.65
C GLU A 641 -23.79 20.82 10.52
#